data_5a01509a6a38b842ac4d88cc410074ce
#
_entry.id   5a01509a6a38b842ac4d88cc410074ce
#
_cell.length_a   1.000
_cell.length_b   1.000
_cell.length_c   1.000
_cell.angle_alpha   90.00
_cell.angle_beta   90.00
_cell.angle_gamma   90.00
#
_symmetry.space_group_name_H-M   'P 1'
#
loop_
_entity.id
_entity.type
_entity.pdbx_description
1 polymer ?
#
loop_
_entity_poly.entity_id
_entity_poly.type
_entity_poly.pdbx_seq_one_letter_code
_entity_poly.pdbx_strand_id
1 'polypeptide(L)'
;MMEPGGAAAVSKCGIFTRFALGAGALLLFGFTLAPGAQQNQASPQAPPPQVSETLAEAQSSLEHGNADEAIRILSRYLQTQPQDSAARTLLAQAYASIGQNDRAEEELHGVLQVAPNDSIALAALGEIYEREGQPEKAEPLLANAAKINRDDPRIWMEWAVVLVHLHKYAEAQSALASLSPPTERDERITFHRLKASVALGLGNAPTAASEMEKALALEPADHGLALATATAELQSKNWQRAASLAEPLFSETHNVQAGLVSLEAELDMHSDFHQTLELLRATQLASSQELELHQRVAQLLISHEKYSESIDDLNTAATLDPGRADLEFDLALAQFRANRFDDAAASAEKCKELGDNADLEDLIGDIQEARGDNLAAVKGYEAAVELAPNDERYRLSLAVELIRHSSFEPAKVVLKQGEELHPESWRIQLALGMVEHFGGTDEDATKYLLRAAELAPEPRVVLQYLGDIQLDRAPPDPAAVAKLCAYSGAQPKDGNIQYFCGAVLFRTDYVAGDKSHAAEILQHLHASVALLPKDDASPHCQLGKAYRWLERWPEALRESESCARLDPGSAEAHYRLAQIYEHEGQPEKQRKEIKLYETASTRLANENARRQATMKTFLYTMQKEAQGQKDAPPDHP
;
A
#
# COMPACT_ATOMS: atom_id res chain seq x y z
N MET A 1 -15.35 -3.03 -7.56
CA MET A 1 -15.66 -3.51 -6.20
C MET A 1 -14.87 -4.78 -6.00
N MET A 2 -13.72 -4.68 -5.40
CA MET A 2 -13.01 -5.77 -4.73
C MET A 2 -11.83 -5.12 -4.02
N GLU A 3 -11.76 -5.35 -2.72
CA GLU A 3 -10.77 -4.80 -1.82
C GLU A 3 -9.36 -5.29 -2.13
N PRO A 4 -8.32 -4.51 -1.86
CA PRO A 4 -6.96 -4.98 -1.91
C PRO A 4 -6.58 -5.62 -0.56
N GLY A 5 -6.76 -6.91 -0.45
CA GLY A 5 -6.22 -7.73 0.62
C GLY A 5 -4.98 -8.45 0.15
N GLY A 6 -3.82 -8.09 0.68
CA GLY A 6 -2.60 -8.82 0.41
C GLY A 6 -1.34 -8.03 0.73
N ALA A 7 -1.17 -7.60 1.98
CA ALA A 7 0.13 -7.15 2.45
C ALA A 7 1.04 -8.37 2.61
N ALA A 8 1.86 -8.64 1.62
CA ALA A 8 2.97 -9.58 1.73
C ALA A 8 3.99 -9.07 2.75
N ALA A 9 4.50 -9.97 3.55
CA ALA A 9 5.51 -9.73 4.56
C ALA A 9 6.75 -9.09 3.91
N VAL A 10 6.99 -7.83 4.24
CA VAL A 10 8.25 -7.17 3.95
C VAL A 10 9.25 -7.59 5.02
N SER A 11 10.44 -7.93 4.54
CA SER A 11 11.64 -8.32 5.27
C SER A 11 11.86 -7.57 6.59
N LYS A 12 12.32 -8.28 7.62
CA LYS A 12 12.63 -7.72 8.94
C LYS A 12 13.91 -6.87 8.98
N CYS A 13 14.50 -6.54 7.85
CA CYS A 13 15.73 -5.75 7.79
C CYS A 13 15.58 -4.44 7.01
N GLY A 14 14.44 -3.97 6.69
CA GLY A 14 14.19 -2.63 6.18
C GLY A 14 13.25 -1.90 7.13
N ILE A 15 13.36 -0.58 7.19
CA ILE A 15 12.59 0.31 8.06
C ILE A 15 11.08 0.24 7.74
N PHE A 16 10.44 -0.89 8.05
CA PHE A 16 8.99 -1.00 8.17
C PHE A 16 8.58 -1.24 9.62
N THR A 17 9.10 -0.43 10.53
CA THR A 17 8.38 -0.20 11.77
C THR A 17 7.17 0.65 11.42
N ARG A 18 5.99 0.05 11.46
CA ARG A 18 4.73 0.77 11.58
C ARG A 18 4.86 1.74 12.76
N PHE A 19 5.24 2.99 12.48
CA PHE A 19 4.91 4.06 13.39
C PHE A 19 3.40 4.21 13.32
N ALA A 20 2.73 3.59 14.27
CA ALA A 20 1.47 4.15 14.74
C ALA A 20 1.79 5.61 15.03
N LEU A 21 1.22 6.51 14.24
CA LEU A 21 1.12 7.92 14.59
C LEU A 21 0.52 7.93 15.99
N GLY A 22 1.39 8.04 16.99
CA GLY A 22 0.99 8.34 18.34
C GLY A 22 0.28 9.69 18.25
N ALA A 23 -1.05 9.66 18.28
CA ALA A 23 -1.88 10.80 18.60
C ALA A 23 -1.62 11.16 20.08
N GLY A 24 -0.36 11.43 20.40
CA GLY A 24 0.12 11.92 21.70
C GLY A 24 0.20 13.42 21.70
N ALA A 25 -0.82 14.11 21.21
CA ALA A 25 -1.05 15.48 21.62
C ALA A 25 -1.75 15.39 22.97
N LEU A 26 -0.98 15.49 24.05
CA LEU A 26 -1.50 15.74 25.40
C LEU A 26 -2.39 16.97 25.33
N LEU A 27 -3.69 16.74 25.29
CA LEU A 27 -4.70 17.76 25.49
C LEU A 27 -4.76 18.04 27.00
N LEU A 28 -3.97 19.01 27.47
CA LEU A 28 -4.15 19.61 28.76
C LEU A 28 -5.45 20.45 28.70
N PHE A 29 -6.56 19.86 29.12
CA PHE A 29 -7.82 20.58 29.28
C PHE A 29 -7.95 21.07 30.72
N GLY A 30 -7.85 22.36 30.90
CA GLY A 30 -8.44 23.03 32.03
C GLY A 30 -9.90 23.34 31.71
N PHE A 31 -10.83 22.57 32.19
CA PHE A 31 -12.25 22.88 32.04
C PHE A 31 -12.69 23.87 33.14
N THR A 32 -13.14 25.04 32.73
CA THR A 32 -13.93 25.93 33.58
C THR A 32 -15.41 25.55 33.43
N LEU A 33 -16.01 25.16 34.51
CA LEU A 33 -17.44 24.87 34.58
C LEU A 33 -18.27 26.15 34.51
N ALA A 34 -18.97 26.38 33.40
CA ALA A 34 -20.03 27.39 33.35
C ALA A 34 -21.33 26.84 34.00
N PRO A 35 -22.10 27.65 34.71
CA PRO A 35 -23.33 27.19 35.37
C PRO A 35 -24.43 26.95 34.34
N GLY A 36 -24.78 25.69 34.08
CA GLY A 36 -25.84 25.27 33.16
C GLY A 36 -27.11 24.83 33.87
N ALA A 37 -28.17 25.47 33.51
CA ALA A 37 -29.61 25.15 33.51
C ALA A 37 -30.15 24.05 34.45
N GLN A 38 -30.95 24.53 35.37
CA GLN A 38 -31.86 23.74 36.22
C GLN A 38 -32.84 22.90 35.40
N GLN A 39 -32.98 21.63 35.74
CA GLN A 39 -34.17 20.84 35.42
C GLN A 39 -34.79 20.16 36.63
N ASN A 40 -36.12 20.30 36.67
CA ASN A 40 -37.08 19.80 37.64
C ASN A 40 -36.95 18.31 37.95
N GLN A 41 -36.49 17.97 39.12
CA GLN A 41 -37.01 16.83 39.89
C GLN A 41 -37.18 17.27 41.35
N ALA A 42 -38.25 16.82 41.96
CA ALA A 42 -38.80 17.10 43.29
C ALA A 42 -37.89 17.95 44.20
N SER A 43 -38.27 19.15 44.45
CA SER A 43 -37.56 20.19 45.19
C SER A 43 -36.90 19.70 46.48
N PRO A 44 -35.58 19.59 46.54
CA PRO A 44 -34.85 19.89 47.75
C PRO A 44 -35.00 21.39 47.98
N GLN A 45 -35.31 21.81 49.21
CA GLN A 45 -35.31 23.22 49.59
C GLN A 45 -34.03 23.88 49.12
N ALA A 46 -34.14 25.01 48.44
CA ALA A 46 -32.98 25.80 48.00
C ALA A 46 -32.03 26.01 49.20
N PRO A 47 -30.73 25.77 49.04
CA PRO A 47 -29.77 26.00 50.10
C PRO A 47 -29.88 27.45 50.61
N PRO A 48 -29.63 27.69 51.89
CA PRO A 48 -29.67 29.05 52.41
C PRO A 48 -28.68 29.95 51.66
N PRO A 49 -28.97 31.23 51.43
CA PRO A 49 -28.18 32.15 50.56
C PRO A 49 -26.66 32.15 50.82
N GLN A 50 -26.23 31.99 52.05
CA GLN A 50 -24.83 31.92 52.46
C GLN A 50 -24.10 30.64 51.94
N VAL A 51 -24.80 29.54 51.76
CA VAL A 51 -24.23 28.28 51.20
C VAL A 51 -23.95 28.45 49.70
N SER A 52 -24.87 29.05 48.98
CA SER A 52 -24.76 29.35 47.57
C SER A 52 -23.62 30.33 47.28
N GLU A 53 -23.41 31.36 48.11
CA GLU A 53 -22.33 32.32 47.96
C GLU A 53 -20.95 31.70 48.18
N THR A 54 -20.76 30.86 49.20
CA THR A 54 -19.46 30.24 49.49
C THR A 54 -19.02 29.25 48.39
N LEU A 55 -19.97 28.47 47.87
CA LEU A 55 -19.66 27.57 46.73
C LEU A 55 -19.34 28.36 45.46
N ALA A 56 -20.06 29.44 45.19
CA ALA A 56 -19.80 30.31 44.06
C ALA A 56 -18.42 31.02 44.16
N GLU A 57 -18.03 31.42 45.40
CA GLU A 57 -16.70 32.00 45.65
C GLU A 57 -15.57 30.98 45.40
N ALA A 58 -15.76 29.76 45.89
CA ALA A 58 -14.81 28.66 45.65
C ALA A 58 -14.70 28.29 44.17
N GLN A 59 -15.82 28.23 43.49
CA GLN A 59 -15.85 27.99 42.03
C GLN A 59 -15.17 29.08 41.26
N SER A 60 -15.46 30.34 41.58
CA SER A 60 -14.77 31.50 40.95
C SER A 60 -13.26 31.47 41.20
N SER A 61 -12.82 31.05 42.39
CA SER A 61 -11.40 30.89 42.69
C SER A 61 -10.74 29.82 41.81
N LEU A 62 -11.44 28.71 41.55
CA LEU A 62 -10.97 27.68 40.62
C LEU A 62 -10.87 28.17 39.16
N GLU A 63 -11.89 28.89 38.69
CA GLU A 63 -11.94 29.49 37.37
C GLU A 63 -10.79 30.48 37.13
N HIS A 64 -10.33 31.15 38.20
CA HIS A 64 -9.16 32.06 38.13
C HIS A 64 -7.81 31.37 38.42
N GLY A 65 -7.78 30.04 38.52
CA GLY A 65 -6.58 29.24 38.77
C GLY A 65 -6.07 29.29 40.21
N ASN A 66 -6.86 29.81 41.18
CA ASN A 66 -6.48 29.92 42.58
C ASN A 66 -6.97 28.70 43.40
N ALA A 67 -6.48 27.50 43.02
CA ALA A 67 -6.91 26.26 43.63
C ALA A 67 -6.68 26.18 45.15
N ASP A 68 -5.57 26.72 45.67
CA ASP A 68 -5.25 26.75 47.10
C ASP A 68 -6.31 27.55 47.88
N GLU A 69 -6.79 28.66 47.35
CA GLU A 69 -7.85 29.46 47.95
C GLU A 69 -9.19 28.71 47.95
N ALA A 70 -9.51 28.06 46.81
CA ALA A 70 -10.71 27.20 46.74
C ALA A 70 -10.67 26.08 47.78
N ILE A 71 -9.53 25.38 47.93
CA ILE A 71 -9.31 24.34 48.92
C ILE A 71 -9.54 24.90 50.34
N ARG A 72 -9.01 26.10 50.64
CA ARG A 72 -9.15 26.74 51.93
C ARG A 72 -10.60 27.10 52.24
N ILE A 73 -11.33 27.65 51.29
CA ILE A 73 -12.75 28.00 51.40
C ILE A 73 -13.59 26.75 51.64
N LEU A 74 -13.43 25.73 50.78
CA LEU A 74 -14.20 24.51 50.80
C LEU A 74 -13.91 23.64 52.03
N SER A 75 -12.64 23.54 52.43
CA SER A 75 -12.26 22.79 53.64
C SER A 75 -12.88 23.42 54.91
N ARG A 76 -12.92 24.74 55.02
CA ARG A 76 -13.60 25.45 56.14
C ARG A 76 -15.11 25.23 56.09
N TYR A 77 -15.72 25.33 54.92
CA TYR A 77 -17.15 25.09 54.75
C TYR A 77 -17.55 23.67 55.13
N LEU A 78 -16.80 22.65 54.70
CA LEU A 78 -17.06 21.24 55.03
C LEU A 78 -16.90 20.89 56.51
N GLN A 79 -16.21 21.73 57.32
CA GLN A 79 -16.20 21.55 58.78
C GLN A 79 -17.61 21.76 59.40
N THR A 80 -18.44 22.60 58.76
CA THR A 80 -19.81 22.90 59.22
C THR A 80 -20.86 22.10 58.48
N GLN A 81 -20.57 21.68 57.25
CA GLN A 81 -21.48 20.93 56.37
C GLN A 81 -20.77 19.71 55.76
N PRO A 82 -20.39 18.71 56.57
CA PRO A 82 -19.50 17.63 56.11
C PRO A 82 -20.12 16.68 55.07
N GLN A 83 -21.43 16.74 54.86
CA GLN A 83 -22.15 15.89 53.93
C GLN A 83 -22.57 16.60 52.64
N ASP A 84 -22.11 17.83 52.42
CA ASP A 84 -22.41 18.56 51.17
C ASP A 84 -21.64 17.99 50.01
N SER A 85 -22.33 17.23 49.17
CA SER A 85 -21.74 16.54 47.99
C SER A 85 -21.18 17.54 46.99
N ALA A 86 -21.86 18.69 46.77
CA ALA A 86 -21.39 19.71 45.82
C ALA A 86 -20.06 20.33 46.29
N ALA A 87 -19.96 20.67 47.60
CA ALA A 87 -18.72 21.17 48.18
C ALA A 87 -17.57 20.18 48.11
N ARG A 88 -17.83 18.88 48.36
CA ARG A 88 -16.82 17.82 48.27
C ARG A 88 -16.36 17.61 46.83
N THR A 89 -17.28 17.65 45.87
CA THR A 89 -16.92 17.51 44.44
C THR A 89 -16.08 18.69 43.98
N LEU A 90 -16.42 19.94 44.37
CA LEU A 90 -15.59 21.12 44.09
C LEU A 90 -14.20 21.04 44.77
N LEU A 91 -14.14 20.51 46.03
CA LEU A 91 -12.87 20.30 46.71
C LEU A 91 -12.00 19.26 45.98
N ALA A 92 -12.60 18.18 45.51
CA ALA A 92 -11.90 17.19 44.72
C ALA A 92 -11.36 17.78 43.42
N GLN A 93 -12.13 18.59 42.70
CA GLN A 93 -11.67 19.31 41.51
C GLN A 93 -10.50 20.26 41.82
N ALA A 94 -10.55 20.96 42.99
CA ALA A 94 -9.46 21.81 43.43
C ALA A 94 -8.18 20.98 43.72
N TYR A 95 -8.28 19.84 44.38
CA TYR A 95 -7.14 18.94 44.58
C TYR A 95 -6.60 18.39 43.29
N ALA A 96 -7.45 17.98 42.36
CA ALA A 96 -7.06 17.45 41.06
C ALA A 96 -6.34 18.51 40.20
N SER A 97 -6.75 19.80 40.30
CA SER A 97 -6.11 20.90 39.54
C SER A 97 -4.67 21.21 39.97
N ILE A 98 -4.29 20.81 41.21
CA ILE A 98 -2.91 20.92 41.72
C ILE A 98 -2.17 19.57 41.77
N GLY A 99 -2.71 18.55 41.11
CA GLY A 99 -2.09 17.21 40.99
C GLY A 99 -2.18 16.36 42.24
N GLN A 100 -3.04 16.72 43.25
CA GLN A 100 -3.29 15.91 44.44
C GLN A 100 -4.41 14.90 44.20
N ASN A 101 -4.21 14.01 43.22
CA ASN A 101 -5.26 13.08 42.77
C ASN A 101 -5.75 12.14 43.85
N ASP A 102 -4.85 11.59 44.70
CA ASP A 102 -5.26 10.71 45.81
C ASP A 102 -6.30 11.35 46.74
N ARG A 103 -6.14 12.66 47.04
CA ARG A 103 -7.10 13.39 47.88
C ARG A 103 -8.39 13.69 47.11
N ALA A 104 -8.30 13.96 45.83
CA ALA A 104 -9.46 14.17 44.99
C ALA A 104 -10.31 12.88 44.93
N GLU A 105 -9.67 11.73 44.76
CA GLU A 105 -10.34 10.42 44.77
C GLU A 105 -11.02 10.14 46.10
N GLU A 106 -10.35 10.42 47.25
CA GLU A 106 -10.92 10.21 48.58
C GLU A 106 -12.20 11.01 48.75
N GLU A 107 -12.22 12.29 48.36
CA GLU A 107 -13.43 13.13 48.47
C GLU A 107 -14.54 12.64 47.53
N LEU A 108 -14.22 12.25 46.28
CA LEU A 108 -15.21 11.74 45.33
C LEU A 108 -15.78 10.38 45.77
N HIS A 109 -14.93 9.49 46.28
CA HIS A 109 -15.43 8.24 46.87
C HIS A 109 -16.34 8.50 48.05
N GLY A 110 -16.04 9.52 48.89
CA GLY A 110 -16.94 9.95 49.97
C GLY A 110 -18.29 10.43 49.47
N VAL A 111 -18.33 11.16 48.36
CA VAL A 111 -19.58 11.57 47.69
C VAL A 111 -20.34 10.35 47.18
N LEU A 112 -19.68 9.44 46.47
CA LEU A 112 -20.31 8.28 45.82
C LEU A 112 -20.78 7.22 46.85
N GLN A 113 -20.22 7.19 48.06
CA GLN A 113 -20.76 6.36 49.16
C GLN A 113 -22.14 6.83 49.62
N VAL A 114 -22.40 8.14 49.60
CA VAL A 114 -23.69 8.74 50.02
C VAL A 114 -24.64 8.82 48.82
N ALA A 115 -24.14 9.19 47.69
CA ALA A 115 -24.89 9.39 46.44
C ALA A 115 -24.26 8.58 45.29
N PRO A 116 -24.49 7.27 45.16
CA PRO A 116 -23.84 6.43 44.16
C PRO A 116 -24.11 6.80 42.70
N ASN A 117 -25.15 7.57 42.47
CA ASN A 117 -25.57 8.03 41.14
C ASN A 117 -25.33 9.55 40.92
N ASP A 118 -24.43 10.17 41.67
CA ASP A 118 -24.05 11.55 41.42
C ASP A 118 -23.22 11.62 40.12
N SER A 119 -23.85 12.13 39.08
CA SER A 119 -23.23 12.15 37.73
C SER A 119 -22.01 13.07 37.67
N ILE A 120 -21.96 14.12 38.48
CA ILE A 120 -20.82 15.06 38.47
C ILE A 120 -19.63 14.41 39.19
N ALA A 121 -19.88 13.74 40.34
CA ALA A 121 -18.82 13.02 41.05
C ALA A 121 -18.30 11.82 40.26
N LEU A 122 -19.17 11.09 39.55
CA LEU A 122 -18.77 9.99 38.64
C LEU A 122 -17.92 10.51 37.51
N ALA A 123 -18.32 11.63 36.88
CA ALA A 123 -17.57 12.22 35.79
C ALA A 123 -16.19 12.73 36.23
N ALA A 124 -16.15 13.45 37.38
CA ALA A 124 -14.89 13.95 37.94
C ALA A 124 -13.92 12.82 38.30
N LEU A 125 -14.42 11.71 38.87
CA LEU A 125 -13.58 10.54 39.17
C LEU A 125 -13.08 9.86 37.87
N GLY A 126 -13.95 9.77 36.87
CA GLY A 126 -13.58 9.24 35.57
C GLY A 126 -12.48 10.07 34.89
N GLU A 127 -12.59 11.41 34.96
CA GLU A 127 -11.57 12.33 34.44
C GLU A 127 -10.20 12.19 35.14
N ILE A 128 -10.22 11.96 36.48
CA ILE A 128 -8.98 11.70 37.22
C ILE A 128 -8.33 10.42 36.75
N TYR A 129 -9.05 9.30 36.62
CA TYR A 129 -8.51 8.04 36.14
C TYR A 129 -8.02 8.14 34.68
N GLU A 130 -8.69 8.90 33.83
CA GLU A 130 -8.24 9.13 32.48
C GLU A 130 -6.89 9.85 32.46
N ARG A 131 -6.73 10.94 33.22
CA ARG A 131 -5.46 11.68 33.36
C ARG A 131 -4.33 10.85 33.97
N GLU A 132 -4.64 9.85 34.79
CA GLU A 132 -3.67 8.90 35.33
C GLU A 132 -3.30 7.77 34.37
N GLY A 133 -3.85 7.77 33.15
CA GLY A 133 -3.62 6.72 32.15
C GLY A 133 -4.31 5.39 32.51
N GLN A 134 -5.44 5.46 33.21
CA GLN A 134 -6.27 4.31 33.63
C GLN A 134 -7.65 4.33 32.95
N PRO A 135 -7.71 4.36 31.59
CA PRO A 135 -8.98 4.52 30.86
C PRO A 135 -9.96 3.37 31.11
N GLU A 136 -9.49 2.15 31.46
CA GLU A 136 -10.34 1.02 31.80
C GLU A 136 -11.15 1.24 33.08
N LYS A 137 -10.64 2.07 34.00
CA LYS A 137 -11.40 2.46 35.21
C LYS A 137 -12.29 3.66 34.94
N ALA A 138 -11.87 4.58 34.10
CA ALA A 138 -12.62 5.78 33.73
C ALA A 138 -13.91 5.44 32.94
N GLU A 139 -13.82 4.49 32.01
CA GLU A 139 -14.93 4.15 31.10
C GLU A 139 -16.25 3.84 31.80
N PRO A 140 -16.34 2.89 32.76
CA PRO A 140 -17.61 2.56 33.40
C PRO A 140 -18.20 3.73 34.23
N LEU A 141 -17.36 4.60 34.77
CA LEU A 141 -17.78 5.78 35.52
C LEU A 141 -18.41 6.81 34.60
N LEU A 142 -17.73 7.16 33.53
CA LEU A 142 -18.22 8.13 32.55
C LEU A 142 -19.42 7.60 31.77
N ALA A 143 -19.46 6.31 31.43
CA ALA A 143 -20.63 5.68 30.84
C ALA A 143 -21.87 5.76 31.74
N ASN A 144 -21.68 5.60 33.06
CA ASN A 144 -22.75 5.73 34.01
C ASN A 144 -23.18 7.20 34.19
N ALA A 145 -22.23 8.12 34.33
CA ALA A 145 -22.49 9.56 34.37
C ALA A 145 -23.31 10.04 33.18
N ALA A 146 -22.93 9.66 31.96
CA ALA A 146 -23.62 10.00 30.72
C ALA A 146 -25.05 9.44 30.64
N LYS A 147 -25.30 8.24 31.18
CA LYS A 147 -26.64 7.66 31.25
C LYS A 147 -27.56 8.40 32.23
N ILE A 148 -26.99 8.91 33.32
CA ILE A 148 -27.74 9.65 34.36
C ILE A 148 -28.02 11.08 33.89
N ASN A 149 -26.98 11.78 33.41
CA ASN A 149 -27.07 13.16 32.90
C ASN A 149 -26.93 13.18 31.39
N ARG A 150 -28.03 12.89 30.71
CA ARG A 150 -28.05 12.77 29.23
C ARG A 150 -27.91 14.09 28.50
N ASP A 151 -28.21 15.18 29.18
CA ASP A 151 -28.27 16.51 28.53
C ASP A 151 -26.95 17.31 28.67
N ASP A 152 -25.97 16.78 29.39
CA ASP A 152 -24.65 17.42 29.48
C ASP A 152 -23.69 16.90 28.43
N PRO A 153 -23.40 17.68 27.36
CA PRO A 153 -22.53 17.24 26.26
C PRO A 153 -21.09 17.03 26.71
N ARG A 154 -20.63 17.64 27.82
CA ARG A 154 -19.24 17.52 28.29
C ARG A 154 -18.97 16.11 28.79
N ILE A 155 -19.89 15.53 29.57
CA ILE A 155 -19.75 14.14 30.06
C ILE A 155 -19.66 13.14 28.90
N TRP A 156 -20.46 13.35 27.84
CA TRP A 156 -20.42 12.51 26.66
C TRP A 156 -19.12 12.68 25.89
N MET A 157 -18.58 13.89 25.81
CA MET A 157 -17.30 14.15 25.15
C MET A 157 -16.15 13.51 25.92
N GLU A 158 -16.12 13.62 27.26
CA GLU A 158 -15.13 12.96 28.10
C GLU A 158 -15.19 11.43 27.97
N TRP A 159 -16.42 10.87 27.99
CA TRP A 159 -16.58 9.43 27.72
C TRP A 159 -16.07 9.05 26.32
N ALA A 160 -16.34 9.84 25.30
CA ALA A 160 -15.84 9.59 23.96
C ALA A 160 -14.30 9.68 23.88
N VAL A 161 -13.65 10.57 24.64
CA VAL A 161 -12.17 10.62 24.76
C VAL A 161 -11.64 9.28 25.30
N VAL A 162 -12.20 8.80 26.40
CA VAL A 162 -11.81 7.52 27.01
C VAL A 162 -12.04 6.35 26.05
N LEU A 163 -13.15 6.35 25.32
CA LEU A 163 -13.43 5.33 24.30
C LEU A 163 -12.42 5.36 23.14
N VAL A 164 -11.95 6.54 22.74
CA VAL A 164 -10.87 6.68 21.74
C VAL A 164 -9.56 6.09 22.27
N HIS A 165 -9.17 6.37 23.52
CA HIS A 165 -7.98 5.78 24.15
C HIS A 165 -8.06 4.26 24.26
N LEU A 166 -9.25 3.72 24.47
CA LEU A 166 -9.52 2.27 24.46
C LEU A 166 -9.70 1.67 23.07
N HIS A 167 -9.50 2.46 21.99
CA HIS A 167 -9.72 2.07 20.59
C HIS A 167 -11.17 1.60 20.29
N LYS A 168 -12.14 1.99 21.10
CA LYS A 168 -13.57 1.70 20.93
C LYS A 168 -14.27 2.76 20.06
N TYR A 169 -13.75 2.95 18.83
CA TYR A 169 -14.16 4.06 17.96
C TYR A 169 -15.64 4.04 17.57
N ALA A 170 -16.24 2.87 17.37
CA ALA A 170 -17.66 2.75 17.02
C ALA A 170 -18.58 3.20 18.18
N GLU A 171 -18.20 2.91 19.42
CA GLU A 171 -18.91 3.38 20.62
C GLU A 171 -18.72 4.88 20.80
N ALA A 172 -17.51 5.40 20.60
CA ALA A 172 -17.22 6.83 20.62
C ALA A 172 -18.03 7.61 19.57
N GLN A 173 -18.14 7.07 18.34
CA GLN A 173 -18.98 7.63 17.30
C GLN A 173 -20.45 7.71 17.75
N SER A 174 -20.94 6.64 18.35
CA SER A 174 -22.33 6.58 18.85
C SER A 174 -22.57 7.57 19.98
N ALA A 175 -21.61 7.74 20.89
CA ALA A 175 -21.68 8.73 21.98
C ALA A 175 -21.78 10.16 21.45
N LEU A 176 -21.04 10.48 20.38
CA LEU A 176 -21.00 11.83 19.79
C LEU A 176 -22.12 12.09 18.77
N ALA A 177 -22.78 11.04 18.25
CA ALA A 177 -23.75 11.18 17.15
C ALA A 177 -25.00 11.99 17.53
N SER A 178 -25.42 11.92 18.78
CA SER A 178 -26.62 12.59 19.29
C SER A 178 -26.36 14.00 19.83
N LEU A 179 -25.08 14.40 19.94
CA LEU A 179 -24.72 15.69 20.49
C LEU A 179 -24.82 16.80 19.45
N SER A 180 -25.45 17.91 19.82
CA SER A 180 -25.29 19.17 19.11
C SER A 180 -23.92 19.78 19.41
N PRO A 181 -23.29 20.46 18.46
CA PRO A 181 -22.02 21.16 18.73
C PRO A 181 -22.19 22.13 19.91
N PRO A 182 -21.22 22.20 20.84
CA PRO A 182 -21.25 23.14 21.95
C PRO A 182 -21.38 24.61 21.51
N THR A 183 -21.87 25.47 22.38
CA THR A 183 -22.02 26.91 22.10
C THR A 183 -20.69 27.64 22.23
N GLU A 184 -19.88 27.25 23.21
CA GLU A 184 -18.58 27.86 23.46
C GLU A 184 -17.58 27.46 22.36
N ARG A 185 -16.74 28.42 21.97
CA ARG A 185 -15.81 28.25 20.84
C ARG A 185 -14.80 27.13 21.08
N ASP A 186 -14.17 27.11 22.23
CA ASP A 186 -13.11 26.15 22.56
C ASP A 186 -13.66 24.74 22.72
N GLU A 187 -14.83 24.59 23.29
CA GLU A 187 -15.56 23.31 23.37
C GLU A 187 -15.93 22.81 21.96
N ARG A 188 -16.31 23.69 21.03
CA ARG A 188 -16.58 23.32 19.64
C ARG A 188 -15.34 22.85 18.91
N ILE A 189 -14.21 23.50 19.12
CA ILE A 189 -12.92 23.06 18.53
C ILE A 189 -12.63 21.65 19.02
N THR A 190 -12.72 21.42 20.32
CA THR A 190 -12.52 20.11 20.94
C THR A 190 -13.48 19.06 20.40
N PHE A 191 -14.77 19.40 20.27
CA PHE A 191 -15.79 18.50 19.74
C PHE A 191 -15.45 18.07 18.30
N HIS A 192 -15.06 19.00 17.44
CA HIS A 192 -14.69 18.68 16.06
C HIS A 192 -13.39 17.87 15.99
N ARG A 193 -12.38 18.19 16.81
CA ARG A 193 -11.14 17.38 16.90
C ARG A 193 -11.42 15.96 17.36
N LEU A 194 -12.27 15.79 18.36
CA LEU A 194 -12.65 14.45 18.85
C LEU A 194 -13.39 13.65 17.77
N LYS A 195 -14.33 14.28 17.06
CA LYS A 195 -15.01 13.62 15.92
C LYS A 195 -14.05 13.24 14.81
N ALA A 196 -13.05 14.07 14.54
CA ALA A 196 -11.99 13.76 13.58
C ALA A 196 -11.16 12.55 14.03
N SER A 197 -10.75 12.51 15.31
CA SER A 197 -10.01 11.37 15.87
C SER A 197 -10.80 10.05 15.78
N VAL A 198 -12.09 10.10 16.08
CA VAL A 198 -12.99 8.94 15.95
C VAL A 198 -13.09 8.51 14.47
N ALA A 199 -13.23 9.46 13.55
CA ALA A 199 -13.32 9.16 12.12
C ALA A 199 -12.02 8.52 11.60
N LEU A 200 -10.84 8.98 12.04
CA LEU A 200 -9.54 8.37 11.71
C LEU A 200 -9.45 6.94 12.24
N GLY A 201 -9.85 6.72 13.49
CA GLY A 201 -9.86 5.39 14.08
C GLY A 201 -10.79 4.40 13.37
N LEU A 202 -11.82 4.90 12.69
CA LEU A 202 -12.73 4.12 11.84
C LEU A 202 -12.25 4.02 10.37
N GLY A 203 -11.07 4.57 10.04
CA GLY A 203 -10.55 4.59 8.67
C GLY A 203 -11.25 5.56 7.72
N ASN A 204 -12.05 6.51 8.24
CA ASN A 204 -12.79 7.48 7.43
C ASN A 204 -12.06 8.83 7.37
N ALA A 205 -10.95 8.87 6.64
CA ALA A 205 -10.13 10.06 6.48
C ALA A 205 -10.90 11.29 5.91
N PRO A 206 -11.81 11.17 4.92
CA PRO A 206 -12.56 12.33 4.43
C PRO A 206 -13.46 12.98 5.50
N THR A 207 -14.08 12.19 6.38
CA THR A 207 -14.85 12.74 7.49
C THR A 207 -13.95 13.42 8.51
N ALA A 208 -12.78 12.85 8.79
CA ALA A 208 -11.81 13.45 9.69
C ALA A 208 -11.32 14.81 9.17
N ALA A 209 -10.95 14.91 7.90
CA ALA A 209 -10.55 16.16 7.27
C ALA A 209 -11.66 17.22 7.35
N SER A 210 -12.91 16.84 7.05
CA SER A 210 -14.06 17.75 7.16
C SER A 210 -14.30 18.26 8.59
N GLU A 211 -14.11 17.43 9.61
CA GLU A 211 -14.26 17.85 11.00
C GLU A 211 -13.08 18.75 11.44
N MET A 212 -11.85 18.46 10.98
CA MET A 212 -10.69 19.32 11.25
C MET A 212 -10.80 20.69 10.58
N GLU A 213 -11.32 20.78 9.36
CA GLU A 213 -11.62 22.07 8.70
C GLU A 213 -12.62 22.92 9.50
N LYS A 214 -13.63 22.28 10.12
CA LYS A 214 -14.58 23.00 11.00
C LYS A 214 -13.89 23.53 12.26
N ALA A 215 -12.95 22.78 12.83
CA ALA A 215 -12.15 23.24 13.97
C ALA A 215 -11.25 24.41 13.56
N LEU A 216 -10.53 24.29 12.44
CA LEU A 216 -9.65 25.34 11.93
C LEU A 216 -10.42 26.63 11.57
N ALA A 217 -11.63 26.51 11.02
CA ALA A 217 -12.47 27.67 10.71
C ALA A 217 -12.86 28.48 11.97
N LEU A 218 -12.87 27.89 13.15
CA LEU A 218 -13.11 28.58 14.41
C LEU A 218 -11.87 29.33 14.90
N GLU A 219 -10.67 28.85 14.58
CA GLU A 219 -9.39 29.46 14.96
C GLU A 219 -8.34 29.36 13.84
N PRO A 220 -8.48 30.20 12.79
CA PRO A 220 -7.63 30.09 11.59
C PRO A 220 -6.15 30.40 11.82
N ALA A 221 -5.81 31.09 12.92
CA ALA A 221 -4.43 31.43 13.28
C ALA A 221 -3.74 30.37 14.16
N ASP A 222 -4.44 29.29 14.54
CA ASP A 222 -3.84 28.21 15.33
C ASP A 222 -3.00 27.30 14.43
N HIS A 223 -1.68 27.38 14.57
CA HIS A 223 -0.71 26.56 13.82
C HIS A 223 -0.87 25.06 14.12
N GLY A 224 -1.28 24.68 15.34
CA GLY A 224 -1.54 23.29 15.71
C GLY A 224 -2.75 22.72 14.97
N LEU A 225 -3.83 23.51 14.90
CA LEU A 225 -5.02 23.14 14.13
C LEU A 225 -4.73 23.10 12.63
N ALA A 226 -3.94 24.06 12.12
CA ALA A 226 -3.55 24.08 10.71
C ALA A 226 -2.76 22.81 10.33
N LEU A 227 -1.77 22.44 11.16
CA LEU A 227 -0.98 21.21 10.95
C LEU A 227 -1.85 19.94 11.04
N ALA A 228 -2.69 19.85 12.05
CA ALA A 228 -3.58 18.71 12.22
C ALA A 228 -4.59 18.59 11.06
N THR A 229 -5.08 19.73 10.54
CA THR A 229 -5.96 19.77 9.36
C THR A 229 -5.20 19.35 8.10
N ALA A 230 -3.99 19.88 7.88
CA ALA A 230 -3.14 19.49 6.75
C ALA A 230 -2.87 17.96 6.74
N THR A 231 -2.58 17.40 7.92
CA THR A 231 -2.37 15.94 8.06
C THR A 231 -3.64 15.14 7.75
N ALA A 232 -4.81 15.58 8.21
CA ALA A 232 -6.08 14.93 7.91
C ALA A 232 -6.46 15.02 6.42
N GLU A 233 -6.19 16.16 5.78
CA GLU A 233 -6.38 16.36 4.35
C GLU A 233 -5.44 15.49 3.51
N LEU A 234 -4.18 15.33 3.93
CA LEU A 234 -3.22 14.41 3.31
C LEU A 234 -3.74 12.97 3.34
N GLN A 235 -4.21 12.49 4.51
CA GLN A 235 -4.78 11.17 4.67
C GLN A 235 -6.08 10.96 3.86
N SER A 236 -6.84 12.04 3.63
CA SER A 236 -8.03 12.02 2.77
C SER A 236 -7.70 12.07 1.27
N LYS A 237 -6.42 12.16 0.91
CA LYS A 237 -5.89 12.35 -0.45
C LYS A 237 -6.28 13.69 -1.08
N ASN A 238 -6.56 14.69 -0.27
CA ASN A 238 -6.75 16.07 -0.73
C ASN A 238 -5.41 16.83 -0.66
N TRP A 239 -4.45 16.35 -1.46
CA TRP A 239 -3.06 16.79 -1.43
C TRP A 239 -2.90 18.29 -1.64
N GLN A 240 -3.67 18.89 -2.55
CA GLN A 240 -3.61 20.34 -2.82
C GLN A 240 -3.98 21.14 -1.57
N ARG A 241 -4.99 20.72 -0.81
CA ARG A 241 -5.38 21.39 0.43
C ARG A 241 -4.36 21.16 1.53
N ALA A 242 -3.84 19.94 1.66
CA ALA A 242 -2.77 19.61 2.59
C ALA A 242 -1.53 20.51 2.38
N ALA A 243 -1.02 20.61 1.15
CA ALA A 243 0.10 21.48 0.81
C ALA A 243 -0.21 22.95 1.10
N SER A 244 -1.39 23.46 0.72
CA SER A 244 -1.77 24.85 0.94
C SER A 244 -1.81 25.30 2.41
N LEU A 245 -1.96 24.35 3.33
CA LEU A 245 -1.92 24.59 4.78
C LEU A 245 -0.51 24.36 5.35
N ALA A 246 0.19 23.34 4.88
CA ALA A 246 1.48 22.91 5.44
C ALA A 246 2.65 23.80 4.98
N GLU A 247 2.71 24.19 3.70
CA GLU A 247 3.80 24.99 3.12
C GLU A 247 3.98 26.37 3.80
N PRO A 248 2.94 27.20 3.98
CA PRO A 248 3.07 28.46 4.70
C PRO A 248 3.51 28.24 6.16
N LEU A 249 2.93 27.23 6.83
CA LEU A 249 3.26 26.91 8.20
C LEU A 249 4.72 26.51 8.36
N PHE A 250 5.25 25.70 7.43
CA PHE A 250 6.66 25.31 7.43
C PHE A 250 7.57 26.52 7.17
N SER A 251 7.24 27.35 6.20
CA SER A 251 8.02 28.54 5.84
C SER A 251 8.11 29.55 6.98
N GLU A 252 7.04 29.71 7.76
CA GLU A 252 6.97 30.67 8.88
C GLU A 252 7.59 30.14 10.17
N THR A 253 7.38 28.85 10.47
CA THR A 253 7.71 28.30 11.80
C THR A 253 8.89 27.34 11.79
N HIS A 254 9.33 26.88 10.63
CA HIS A 254 10.32 25.80 10.44
C HIS A 254 9.89 24.49 11.14
N ASN A 255 8.58 24.26 11.25
CA ASN A 255 8.04 23.04 11.84
C ASN A 255 8.27 21.86 10.90
N VAL A 256 9.16 20.96 11.30
CA VAL A 256 9.56 19.77 10.51
C VAL A 256 8.37 18.93 10.07
N GLN A 257 7.38 18.74 10.94
CA GLN A 257 6.20 17.96 10.60
C GLN A 257 5.36 18.62 9.50
N ALA A 258 5.25 19.95 9.51
CA ALA A 258 4.60 20.68 8.42
C ALA A 258 5.37 20.54 7.11
N GLY A 259 6.70 20.61 7.16
CA GLY A 259 7.57 20.38 6.00
C GLY A 259 7.41 18.99 5.42
N LEU A 260 7.35 17.95 6.26
CA LEU A 260 7.12 16.58 5.82
C LEU A 260 5.73 16.37 5.18
N VAL A 261 4.68 16.98 5.75
CA VAL A 261 3.32 16.94 5.17
C VAL A 261 3.29 17.66 3.81
N SER A 262 4.00 18.79 3.67
CA SER A 262 4.12 19.49 2.39
C SER A 262 4.85 18.66 1.36
N LEU A 263 6.00 18.07 1.72
CA LEU A 263 6.80 17.22 0.85
C LEU A 263 5.98 16.01 0.34
N GLU A 264 5.29 15.31 1.22
CA GLU A 264 4.46 14.16 0.86
C GLU A 264 3.33 14.57 -0.10
N ALA A 265 2.63 15.66 0.20
CA ALA A 265 1.58 16.19 -0.67
C ALA A 265 2.10 16.60 -2.06
N GLU A 266 3.28 17.23 -2.14
CA GLU A 266 3.91 17.62 -3.40
C GLU A 266 4.34 16.40 -4.23
N LEU A 267 4.88 15.38 -3.59
CA LEU A 267 5.25 14.11 -4.23
C LEU A 267 4.02 13.39 -4.80
N ASP A 268 2.94 13.30 -4.04
CA ASP A 268 1.67 12.70 -4.46
C ASP A 268 1.01 13.46 -5.62
N MET A 269 1.16 14.79 -5.67
CA MET A 269 0.70 15.63 -6.78
C MET A 269 1.62 15.58 -8.01
N HIS A 270 2.77 14.91 -7.92
CA HIS A 270 3.84 14.96 -8.93
C HIS A 270 4.27 16.41 -9.27
N SER A 271 4.22 17.30 -8.27
CA SER A 271 4.65 18.69 -8.40
C SER A 271 6.15 18.86 -8.08
N ASP A 272 6.68 20.08 -8.24
CA ASP A 272 8.06 20.38 -7.83
C ASP A 272 8.15 20.42 -6.31
N PHE A 273 8.93 19.54 -5.73
CA PHE A 273 9.15 19.36 -4.29
C PHE A 273 10.56 19.79 -3.83
N HIS A 274 11.41 20.21 -4.76
CA HIS A 274 12.82 20.46 -4.45
C HIS A 274 13.02 21.59 -3.44
N GLN A 275 12.21 22.63 -3.50
CA GLN A 275 12.32 23.74 -2.55
C GLN A 275 11.99 23.30 -1.11
N THR A 276 10.93 22.53 -0.93
CA THR A 276 10.54 21.99 0.39
C THR A 276 11.60 21.02 0.90
N LEU A 277 12.15 20.17 0.04
CA LEU A 277 13.22 19.24 0.37
C LEU A 277 14.49 19.96 0.85
N GLU A 278 14.93 20.99 0.13
CA GLU A 278 16.11 21.78 0.51
C GLU A 278 15.91 22.53 1.84
N LEU A 279 14.73 23.06 2.10
CA LEU A 279 14.40 23.70 3.37
C LEU A 279 14.39 22.71 4.53
N LEU A 280 13.87 21.49 4.33
CA LEU A 280 13.90 20.43 5.33
C LEU A 280 15.34 20.04 5.68
N ARG A 281 16.20 19.84 4.68
CA ARG A 281 17.61 19.52 4.84
C ARG A 281 18.40 20.64 5.53
N ALA A 282 18.01 21.88 5.31
CA ALA A 282 18.65 23.05 5.93
C ALA A 282 18.21 23.29 7.38
N THR A 283 17.19 22.58 7.87
CA THR A 283 16.67 22.78 9.24
C THR A 283 17.67 22.27 10.27
N GLN A 284 18.12 23.15 11.17
CA GLN A 284 19.07 22.77 12.22
C GLN A 284 18.35 22.06 13.37
N LEU A 285 18.74 20.85 13.65
CA LEU A 285 18.16 19.98 14.68
C LEU A 285 19.25 19.39 15.60
N ALA A 286 18.85 18.81 16.73
CA ALA A 286 19.73 17.97 17.51
C ALA A 286 20.01 16.66 16.74
N SER A 287 21.21 16.06 16.89
CA SER A 287 21.67 14.92 16.07
C SER A 287 20.68 13.75 15.99
N SER A 288 19.95 13.45 17.08
CA SER A 288 18.93 12.38 17.06
C SER A 288 17.70 12.74 16.25
N GLN A 289 17.28 14.00 16.28
CA GLN A 289 16.15 14.52 15.48
C GLN A 289 16.55 14.69 14.01
N GLU A 290 17.80 15.02 13.75
CA GLU A 290 18.38 15.12 12.42
C GLU A 290 18.41 13.74 11.75
N LEU A 291 18.84 12.71 12.44
CA LEU A 291 18.77 11.33 11.97
C LEU A 291 17.33 10.92 11.61
N GLU A 292 16.36 11.18 12.49
CA GLU A 292 14.95 10.86 12.25
C GLU A 292 14.40 11.63 11.05
N LEU A 293 14.74 12.90 10.88
CA LEU A 293 14.33 13.70 9.73
C LEU A 293 14.82 13.08 8.42
N HIS A 294 16.12 12.83 8.30
CA HIS A 294 16.69 12.27 7.07
C HIS A 294 16.15 10.89 6.75
N GLN A 295 15.92 10.04 7.75
CA GLN A 295 15.28 8.74 7.55
C GLN A 295 13.84 8.90 6.99
N ARG A 296 13.04 9.83 7.54
CA ARG A 296 11.67 10.06 7.07
C ARG A 296 11.62 10.67 5.68
N VAL A 297 12.49 11.63 5.39
CA VAL A 297 12.62 12.23 4.05
C VAL A 297 12.99 11.15 3.03
N ALA A 298 14.02 10.35 3.33
CA ALA A 298 14.43 9.26 2.45
C ALA A 298 13.30 8.25 2.20
N GLN A 299 12.57 7.87 3.25
CA GLN A 299 11.44 6.95 3.14
C GLN A 299 10.31 7.51 2.25
N LEU A 300 9.98 8.81 2.37
CA LEU A 300 9.01 9.47 1.51
C LEU A 300 9.48 9.46 0.05
N LEU A 301 10.73 9.80 -0.20
CA LEU A 301 11.31 9.81 -1.55
C LEU A 301 11.32 8.41 -2.18
N ILE A 302 11.73 7.39 -1.42
CA ILE A 302 11.73 5.99 -1.88
C ILE A 302 10.32 5.49 -2.19
N SER A 303 9.32 5.80 -1.33
CA SER A 303 7.93 5.39 -1.57
C SER A 303 7.31 5.99 -2.83
N HIS A 304 7.88 7.11 -3.31
CA HIS A 304 7.51 7.77 -4.57
C HIS A 304 8.53 7.53 -5.71
N GLU A 305 9.37 6.51 -5.58
CA GLU A 305 10.37 6.11 -6.60
C GLU A 305 11.41 7.20 -6.92
N LYS A 306 11.63 8.16 -5.99
CA LYS A 306 12.63 9.23 -6.09
C LYS A 306 13.97 8.78 -5.51
N TYR A 307 14.48 7.66 -6.04
CA TYR A 307 15.67 7.01 -5.51
C TYR A 307 16.91 7.89 -5.57
N SER A 308 17.12 8.62 -6.66
CA SER A 308 18.29 9.51 -6.80
C SER A 308 18.34 10.59 -5.74
N GLU A 309 17.18 11.17 -5.44
CA GLU A 309 17.01 12.25 -4.48
C GLU A 309 17.14 11.76 -3.02
N SER A 310 16.80 10.48 -2.75
CA SER A 310 16.88 9.89 -1.41
C SER A 310 18.31 9.58 -0.95
N ILE A 311 19.26 9.47 -1.88
CA ILE A 311 20.65 9.03 -1.60
C ILE A 311 21.34 9.98 -0.61
N ASP A 312 21.16 11.29 -0.74
CA ASP A 312 21.81 12.28 0.12
C ASP A 312 21.32 12.16 1.56
N ASP A 313 20.02 11.94 1.75
CA ASP A 313 19.42 11.77 3.08
C ASP A 313 19.85 10.46 3.71
N LEU A 314 19.91 9.37 2.95
CA LEU A 314 20.42 8.08 3.43
C LEU A 314 21.90 8.14 3.79
N ASN A 315 22.74 8.81 2.99
CA ASN A 315 24.15 9.04 3.30
C ASN A 315 24.31 9.81 4.61
N THR A 316 23.50 10.87 4.81
CA THR A 316 23.53 11.65 6.04
C THR A 316 23.12 10.79 7.23
N ALA A 317 22.03 10.03 7.11
CA ALA A 317 21.57 9.13 8.15
C ALA A 317 22.60 8.06 8.50
N ALA A 318 23.23 7.43 7.51
CA ALA A 318 24.30 6.44 7.71
C ALA A 318 25.58 7.05 8.33
N THR A 319 25.83 8.34 8.09
CA THR A 319 26.93 9.07 8.72
C THR A 319 26.65 9.41 10.18
N LEU A 320 25.41 9.74 10.50
CA LEU A 320 24.97 10.06 11.87
C LEU A 320 24.90 8.81 12.76
N ASP A 321 24.61 7.65 12.20
CA ASP A 321 24.61 6.36 12.92
C ASP A 321 25.27 5.23 12.10
N PRO A 322 26.61 5.16 12.08
CA PRO A 322 27.35 4.24 11.21
C PRO A 322 27.21 2.75 11.56
N GLY A 323 26.59 2.43 12.69
CA GLY A 323 26.38 1.04 13.14
C GLY A 323 25.09 0.40 12.62
N ARG A 324 24.31 1.08 11.79
CA ARG A 324 22.99 0.68 11.31
C ARG A 324 23.06 -0.01 9.95
N ALA A 325 23.02 -1.34 9.96
CA ALA A 325 23.01 -2.15 8.74
C ALA A 325 21.80 -1.85 7.83
N ASP A 326 20.65 -1.54 8.43
CA ASP A 326 19.45 -1.19 7.69
C ASP A 326 19.60 0.12 6.87
N LEU A 327 20.34 1.11 7.37
CA LEU A 327 20.61 2.34 6.63
C LEU A 327 21.55 2.11 5.44
N GLU A 328 22.59 1.29 5.62
CA GLU A 328 23.49 0.94 4.51
C GLU A 328 22.79 0.05 3.48
N PHE A 329 21.84 -0.81 3.89
CA PHE A 329 20.99 -1.58 2.99
C PHE A 329 20.08 -0.68 2.16
N ASP A 330 19.36 0.24 2.82
CA ASP A 330 18.46 1.18 2.12
C ASP A 330 19.24 2.08 1.16
N LEU A 331 20.47 2.49 1.55
CA LEU A 331 21.37 3.27 0.70
C LEU A 331 21.83 2.47 -0.52
N ALA A 332 22.24 1.22 -0.33
CA ALA A 332 22.64 0.34 -1.43
C ALA A 332 21.48 0.11 -2.41
N LEU A 333 20.26 -0.14 -1.88
CA LEU A 333 19.07 -0.32 -2.68
C LEU A 333 18.70 0.96 -3.47
N ALA A 334 18.73 2.13 -2.83
CA ALA A 334 18.45 3.40 -3.50
C ALA A 334 19.47 3.72 -4.59
N GLN A 335 20.75 3.46 -4.33
CA GLN A 335 21.83 3.63 -5.33
C GLN A 335 21.68 2.66 -6.50
N PHE A 336 21.33 1.40 -6.23
CA PHE A 336 21.03 0.40 -7.26
C PHE A 336 19.86 0.84 -8.15
N ARG A 337 18.75 1.29 -7.54
CA ARG A 337 17.56 1.80 -8.25
C ARG A 337 17.85 3.07 -9.05
N ALA A 338 18.78 3.89 -8.59
CA ALA A 338 19.29 5.06 -9.29
C ALA A 338 20.35 4.73 -10.39
N ASN A 339 20.58 3.45 -10.69
CA ASN A 339 21.61 2.95 -11.60
C ASN A 339 23.06 3.36 -11.22
N ARG A 340 23.31 3.63 -9.92
CA ARG A 340 24.65 3.92 -9.38
C ARG A 340 25.29 2.64 -8.85
N PHE A 341 25.58 1.69 -9.74
CA PHE A 341 25.92 0.31 -9.37
C PHE A 341 27.24 0.17 -8.57
N ASP A 342 28.24 1.01 -8.84
CA ASP A 342 29.51 0.96 -8.09
C ASP A 342 29.34 1.49 -6.66
N ASP A 343 28.55 2.55 -6.48
CA ASP A 343 28.23 3.07 -5.16
C ASP A 343 27.37 2.07 -4.39
N ALA A 344 26.39 1.46 -5.04
CA ALA A 344 25.54 0.43 -4.47
C ALA A 344 26.37 -0.78 -3.97
N ALA A 345 27.38 -1.22 -4.75
CA ALA A 345 28.27 -2.29 -4.33
C ALA A 345 29.08 -1.90 -3.08
N ALA A 346 29.55 -0.66 -3.01
CA ALA A 346 30.30 -0.19 -1.84
C ALA A 346 29.45 -0.11 -0.57
N SER A 347 28.20 0.36 -0.69
CA SER A 347 27.25 0.39 0.44
C SER A 347 26.81 -1.01 0.86
N ALA A 348 26.60 -1.93 -0.10
CA ALA A 348 26.26 -3.32 0.20
C ALA A 348 27.38 -4.05 0.95
N GLU A 349 28.66 -3.81 0.60
CA GLU A 349 29.80 -4.36 1.35
C GLU A 349 29.86 -3.83 2.79
N LYS A 350 29.63 -2.53 3.01
CA LYS A 350 29.53 -1.99 4.36
C LYS A 350 28.36 -2.60 5.14
N CYS A 351 27.20 -2.76 4.51
CA CYS A 351 26.06 -3.42 5.12
C CYS A 351 26.44 -4.85 5.55
N LYS A 352 27.15 -5.59 4.71
CA LYS A 352 27.61 -6.96 4.97
C LYS A 352 28.59 -7.05 6.14
N GLU A 353 29.48 -6.07 6.32
CA GLU A 353 30.37 -5.97 7.48
C GLU A 353 29.58 -5.78 8.79
N LEU A 354 28.42 -5.13 8.75
CA LEU A 354 27.57 -4.89 9.91
C LEU A 354 26.63 -6.05 10.21
N GLY A 355 26.24 -6.82 9.19
CA GLY A 355 25.39 -7.99 9.33
C GLY A 355 24.95 -8.54 7.99
N ASP A 356 25.12 -9.85 7.80
CA ASP A 356 24.77 -10.55 6.59
C ASP A 356 23.37 -11.17 6.70
N ASN A 357 22.62 -11.13 5.60
CA ASN A 357 21.29 -11.74 5.49
C ASN A 357 20.92 -12.02 4.04
N ALA A 358 19.88 -12.82 3.82
CA ALA A 358 19.48 -13.28 2.50
C ALA A 358 19.00 -12.14 1.57
N ASP A 359 18.31 -11.12 2.07
CA ASP A 359 17.89 -9.98 1.26
C ASP A 359 19.09 -9.16 0.76
N LEU A 360 20.14 -9.02 1.60
CA LEU A 360 21.38 -8.35 1.22
C LEU A 360 22.15 -9.13 0.14
N GLU A 361 22.28 -10.44 0.29
CA GLU A 361 22.96 -11.27 -0.69
C GLU A 361 22.22 -11.33 -2.03
N ASP A 362 20.88 -11.32 -2.01
CA ASP A 362 20.07 -11.20 -3.21
C ASP A 362 20.27 -9.83 -3.91
N LEU A 363 20.31 -8.73 -3.14
CA LEU A 363 20.64 -7.39 -3.64
C LEU A 363 22.07 -7.33 -4.21
N ILE A 364 23.04 -7.95 -3.55
CA ILE A 364 24.42 -8.07 -4.08
C ILE A 364 24.40 -8.79 -5.42
N GLY A 365 23.63 -9.88 -5.54
CA GLY A 365 23.40 -10.56 -6.81
C GLY A 365 22.89 -9.62 -7.90
N ASP A 366 21.82 -8.86 -7.61
CA ASP A 366 21.23 -7.87 -8.52
C ASP A 366 22.27 -6.79 -8.95
N ILE A 367 23.05 -6.28 -8.00
CA ILE A 367 24.09 -5.26 -8.25
C ILE A 367 25.18 -5.82 -9.16
N GLN A 368 25.69 -7.03 -8.89
CA GLN A 368 26.75 -7.64 -9.67
C GLN A 368 26.29 -7.99 -11.09
N GLU A 369 25.03 -8.43 -11.25
CA GLU A 369 24.42 -8.63 -12.55
C GLU A 369 24.39 -7.32 -13.35
N ALA A 370 23.92 -6.23 -12.73
CA ALA A 370 23.86 -4.92 -13.38
C ALA A 370 25.26 -4.38 -13.76
N ARG A 371 26.31 -4.78 -13.03
CA ARG A 371 27.71 -4.49 -13.36
C ARG A 371 28.29 -5.43 -14.45
N GLY A 372 27.55 -6.47 -14.82
CA GLY A 372 27.96 -7.47 -15.81
C GLY A 372 28.89 -8.56 -15.24
N ASP A 373 29.05 -8.66 -13.92
CA ASP A 373 29.77 -9.75 -13.26
C ASP A 373 28.84 -10.91 -12.93
N ASN A 374 28.47 -11.68 -13.97
CA ASN A 374 27.49 -12.76 -13.86
C ASN A 374 27.94 -13.87 -12.87
N LEU A 375 29.23 -14.09 -12.71
CA LEU A 375 29.74 -15.11 -11.77
C LEU A 375 29.56 -14.63 -10.32
N ALA A 376 29.83 -13.37 -10.05
CA ALA A 376 29.59 -12.78 -8.74
C ALA A 376 28.10 -12.71 -8.43
N ALA A 377 27.26 -12.41 -9.44
CA ALA A 377 25.80 -12.41 -9.29
C ALA A 377 25.26 -13.78 -8.85
N VAL A 378 25.65 -14.85 -9.54
CA VAL A 378 25.27 -16.23 -9.15
C VAL A 378 25.68 -16.55 -7.72
N LYS A 379 26.89 -16.15 -7.30
CA LYS A 379 27.36 -16.38 -5.92
C LYS A 379 26.53 -15.64 -4.87
N GLY A 380 26.11 -14.39 -5.15
CA GLY A 380 25.21 -13.65 -4.29
C GLY A 380 23.87 -14.36 -4.13
N TYR A 381 23.27 -14.77 -5.24
CA TYR A 381 21.99 -15.50 -5.19
C TYR A 381 22.12 -16.89 -4.53
N GLU A 382 23.24 -17.60 -4.71
CA GLU A 382 23.53 -18.85 -4.00
C GLU A 382 23.61 -18.63 -2.49
N ALA A 383 24.32 -17.57 -2.05
CA ALA A 383 24.42 -17.20 -0.64
C ALA A 383 23.03 -16.83 -0.05
N ALA A 384 22.20 -16.11 -0.79
CA ALA A 384 20.83 -15.81 -0.37
C ALA A 384 20.00 -17.10 -0.15
N VAL A 385 20.11 -18.07 -1.05
CA VAL A 385 19.45 -19.39 -0.89
C VAL A 385 20.01 -20.17 0.31
N GLU A 386 21.31 -20.10 0.57
CA GLU A 386 21.93 -20.75 1.73
C GLU A 386 21.47 -20.16 3.06
N LEU A 387 21.35 -18.82 3.13
CA LEU A 387 20.90 -18.11 4.32
C LEU A 387 19.39 -18.30 4.58
N ALA A 388 18.58 -18.43 3.54
CA ALA A 388 17.14 -18.62 3.67
C ALA A 388 16.62 -19.75 2.75
N PRO A 389 16.97 -21.01 3.02
CA PRO A 389 16.70 -22.13 2.12
C PRO A 389 15.22 -22.46 1.93
N ASN A 390 14.34 -21.98 2.81
CA ASN A 390 12.90 -22.19 2.72
C ASN A 390 12.14 -21.01 2.06
N ASP A 391 12.85 -19.97 1.61
CA ASP A 391 12.21 -18.88 0.90
C ASP A 391 12.32 -19.08 -0.62
N GLU A 392 11.17 -19.19 -1.29
CA GLU A 392 11.12 -19.44 -2.73
C GLU A 392 11.70 -18.29 -3.57
N ARG A 393 11.70 -17.05 -3.03
CA ARG A 393 12.14 -15.85 -3.75
C ARG A 393 13.58 -15.97 -4.23
N TYR A 394 14.48 -16.33 -3.31
CA TYR A 394 15.91 -16.43 -3.62
C TYR A 394 16.23 -17.56 -4.59
N ARG A 395 15.48 -18.68 -4.52
CA ARG A 395 15.61 -19.76 -5.51
C ARG A 395 15.17 -19.34 -6.89
N LEU A 396 14.12 -18.51 -6.97
CA LEU A 396 13.67 -17.93 -8.24
C LEU A 396 14.69 -16.95 -8.79
N SER A 397 15.29 -16.09 -7.93
CA SER A 397 16.40 -15.18 -8.31
C SER A 397 17.54 -15.96 -8.94
N LEU A 398 18.05 -16.95 -8.23
CA LEU A 398 19.14 -17.83 -8.72
C LEU A 398 18.76 -18.54 -10.04
N ALA A 399 17.57 -19.11 -10.11
CA ALA A 399 17.13 -19.82 -11.30
C ALA A 399 17.00 -18.90 -12.53
N VAL A 400 16.47 -17.69 -12.34
CA VAL A 400 16.33 -16.69 -13.40
C VAL A 400 17.69 -16.27 -13.93
N GLU A 401 18.67 -16.05 -13.06
CA GLU A 401 20.03 -15.70 -13.46
C GLU A 401 20.68 -16.84 -14.25
N LEU A 402 20.54 -18.07 -13.80
CA LEU A 402 21.04 -19.26 -14.53
C LEU A 402 20.36 -19.40 -15.91
N ILE A 403 19.03 -19.16 -16.00
CA ILE A 403 18.29 -19.21 -17.28
C ILE A 403 18.80 -18.13 -18.23
N ARG A 404 19.01 -16.91 -17.72
CA ARG A 404 19.50 -15.76 -18.51
C ARG A 404 20.83 -16.09 -19.20
N HIS A 405 21.69 -16.83 -18.51
CA HIS A 405 22.97 -17.30 -19.05
C HIS A 405 22.90 -18.69 -19.70
N SER A 406 21.71 -19.15 -20.07
CA SER A 406 21.47 -20.43 -20.76
C SER A 406 21.97 -21.66 -20.00
N SER A 407 22.13 -21.53 -18.68
CA SER A 407 22.51 -22.63 -17.77
C SER A 407 21.27 -23.39 -17.30
N PHE A 408 20.57 -24.06 -18.25
CA PHE A 408 19.25 -24.64 -18.01
C PHE A 408 19.27 -25.82 -17.03
N GLU A 409 20.26 -26.70 -17.11
CA GLU A 409 20.36 -27.84 -16.19
C GLU A 409 20.58 -27.43 -14.71
N PRO A 410 21.54 -26.51 -14.39
CA PRO A 410 21.64 -25.96 -13.05
C PRO A 410 20.35 -25.27 -12.58
N ALA A 411 19.70 -24.46 -13.42
CA ALA A 411 18.44 -23.82 -13.08
C ALA A 411 17.34 -24.84 -12.74
N LYS A 412 17.26 -25.94 -13.52
CA LYS A 412 16.32 -27.04 -13.27
C LYS A 412 16.57 -27.71 -11.91
N VAL A 413 17.82 -27.93 -11.53
CA VAL A 413 18.17 -28.50 -10.21
C VAL A 413 17.69 -27.61 -9.08
N VAL A 414 17.98 -26.32 -9.14
CA VAL A 414 17.54 -25.32 -8.14
C VAL A 414 16.01 -25.27 -8.03
N LEU A 415 15.31 -25.24 -9.17
CA LEU A 415 13.85 -25.18 -9.20
C LEU A 415 13.20 -26.48 -8.72
N LYS A 416 13.81 -27.64 -8.99
CA LYS A 416 13.32 -28.93 -8.48
C LYS A 416 13.39 -29.03 -6.95
N GLN A 417 14.47 -28.53 -6.36
CA GLN A 417 14.57 -28.40 -4.91
C GLN A 417 13.51 -27.43 -4.36
N GLY A 418 13.22 -26.35 -5.11
CA GLY A 418 12.13 -25.43 -4.79
C GLY A 418 10.76 -26.09 -4.85
N GLU A 419 10.48 -26.91 -5.86
CA GLU A 419 9.24 -27.66 -6.00
C GLU A 419 8.99 -28.64 -4.83
N GLU A 420 10.04 -29.30 -4.34
CA GLU A 420 9.94 -30.18 -3.17
C GLU A 420 9.53 -29.43 -1.89
N LEU A 421 10.00 -28.20 -1.72
CA LEU A 421 9.68 -27.36 -0.57
C LEU A 421 8.34 -26.62 -0.73
N HIS A 422 8.01 -26.20 -1.95
CA HIS A 422 6.86 -25.37 -2.28
C HIS A 422 6.05 -25.96 -3.46
N PRO A 423 5.42 -27.14 -3.31
CA PRO A 423 4.73 -27.82 -4.40
C PRO A 423 3.51 -27.05 -4.94
N GLU A 424 2.99 -26.09 -4.19
CA GLU A 424 1.87 -25.23 -4.56
C GLU A 424 2.32 -23.86 -5.12
N SER A 425 3.63 -23.65 -5.30
CA SER A 425 4.12 -22.40 -5.90
C SER A 425 3.93 -22.41 -7.42
N TRP A 426 2.98 -21.61 -7.89
CA TRP A 426 2.77 -21.44 -9.32
C TRP A 426 3.98 -20.80 -10.03
N ARG A 427 4.78 -19.98 -9.31
CA ARG A 427 5.98 -19.34 -9.84
C ARG A 427 7.07 -20.36 -10.14
N ILE A 428 7.30 -21.28 -9.22
CA ILE A 428 8.25 -22.38 -9.42
C ILE A 428 7.78 -23.28 -10.57
N GLN A 429 6.48 -23.63 -10.63
CA GLN A 429 5.93 -24.44 -11.72
C GLN A 429 6.07 -23.75 -13.08
N LEU A 430 5.82 -22.42 -13.13
CA LEU A 430 6.03 -21.64 -14.35
C LEU A 430 7.51 -21.63 -14.76
N ALA A 431 8.42 -21.37 -13.81
CA ALA A 431 9.86 -21.34 -14.08
C ALA A 431 10.38 -22.71 -14.57
N LEU A 432 9.90 -23.82 -13.98
CA LEU A 432 10.18 -25.18 -14.46
C LEU A 432 9.68 -25.37 -15.90
N GLY A 433 8.45 -24.95 -16.19
CA GLY A 433 7.90 -25.02 -17.54
C GLY A 433 8.76 -24.27 -18.57
N MET A 434 9.27 -23.09 -18.19
CA MET A 434 10.14 -22.30 -19.06
C MET A 434 11.51 -22.97 -19.26
N VAL A 435 12.13 -23.49 -18.20
CA VAL A 435 13.41 -24.20 -18.30
C VAL A 435 13.29 -25.43 -19.19
N GLU A 436 12.24 -26.22 -19.06
CA GLU A 436 12.00 -27.40 -19.91
C GLU A 436 11.79 -26.99 -21.38
N HIS A 437 11.06 -25.91 -21.65
CA HIS A 437 10.89 -25.40 -23.01
C HIS A 437 12.23 -24.98 -23.63
N PHE A 438 13.04 -24.20 -22.91
CA PHE A 438 14.38 -23.80 -23.39
C PHE A 438 15.34 -24.99 -23.53
N GLY A 439 15.15 -26.04 -22.72
CA GLY A 439 15.86 -27.32 -22.81
C GLY A 439 15.39 -28.21 -23.96
N GLY A 440 14.30 -27.85 -24.64
CA GLY A 440 13.74 -28.58 -25.77
C GLY A 440 12.80 -29.72 -25.39
N THR A 441 12.30 -29.73 -24.16
CA THR A 441 11.36 -30.76 -23.62
C THR A 441 9.95 -30.18 -23.48
N ASP A 442 9.32 -29.81 -24.61
CA ASP A 442 8.00 -29.16 -24.64
C ASP A 442 6.88 -29.99 -23.99
N GLU A 443 7.01 -31.31 -23.90
CA GLU A 443 6.05 -32.14 -23.21
C GLU A 443 6.07 -31.88 -21.69
N ASP A 444 7.24 -31.82 -21.09
CA ASP A 444 7.38 -31.57 -19.66
C ASP A 444 7.07 -30.09 -19.36
N ALA A 445 7.50 -29.15 -20.26
CA ALA A 445 7.11 -27.75 -20.19
C ALA A 445 5.59 -27.58 -20.11
N THR A 446 4.84 -28.30 -20.96
CA THR A 446 3.37 -28.25 -20.96
C THR A 446 2.77 -28.72 -19.63
N LYS A 447 3.30 -29.81 -19.03
CA LYS A 447 2.82 -30.31 -17.73
C LYS A 447 3.00 -29.28 -16.62
N TYR A 448 4.18 -28.65 -16.56
CA TYR A 448 4.46 -27.63 -15.55
C TYR A 448 3.60 -26.38 -15.75
N LEU A 449 3.42 -25.93 -16.99
CA LEU A 449 2.59 -24.74 -17.27
C LEU A 449 1.11 -25.00 -16.99
N LEU A 450 0.59 -26.19 -17.24
CA LEU A 450 -0.77 -26.57 -16.84
C LEU A 450 -0.92 -26.51 -15.32
N ARG A 451 0.05 -27.06 -14.58
CA ARG A 451 0.04 -26.99 -13.11
C ARG A 451 0.14 -25.56 -12.60
N ALA A 452 1.01 -24.74 -13.19
CA ALA A 452 1.12 -23.32 -12.87
C ALA A 452 -0.22 -22.59 -13.09
N ALA A 453 -0.91 -22.87 -14.21
CA ALA A 453 -2.22 -22.28 -14.52
C ALA A 453 -3.37 -22.74 -13.59
N GLU A 454 -3.21 -23.86 -12.92
CA GLU A 454 -4.15 -24.32 -11.88
C GLU A 454 -3.93 -23.59 -10.55
N LEU A 455 -2.69 -23.32 -10.21
CA LEU A 455 -2.28 -22.75 -8.93
C LEU A 455 -2.31 -21.21 -8.93
N ALA A 456 -2.11 -20.59 -10.09
CA ALA A 456 -2.04 -19.15 -10.19
C ALA A 456 -3.39 -18.47 -9.88
N PRO A 457 -3.43 -17.43 -9.03
CA PRO A 457 -4.64 -16.65 -8.76
C PRO A 457 -5.24 -16.05 -10.03
N GLU A 458 -4.36 -15.56 -10.91
CA GLU A 458 -4.68 -15.03 -12.24
C GLU A 458 -3.85 -15.76 -13.30
N PRO A 459 -4.38 -16.81 -13.91
CA PRO A 459 -3.59 -17.66 -14.80
C PRO A 459 -3.36 -17.09 -16.20
N ARG A 460 -3.84 -15.87 -16.49
CA ARG A 460 -3.82 -15.24 -17.80
C ARG A 460 -2.44 -15.31 -18.47
N VAL A 461 -1.42 -14.86 -17.75
CA VAL A 461 -0.05 -14.79 -18.29
C VAL A 461 0.54 -16.18 -18.50
N VAL A 462 0.33 -17.09 -17.54
CA VAL A 462 0.75 -18.50 -17.67
C VAL A 462 0.12 -19.14 -18.91
N LEU A 463 -1.17 -18.88 -19.14
CA LEU A 463 -1.89 -19.40 -20.30
C LEU A 463 -1.43 -18.80 -21.64
N GLN A 464 -0.95 -17.54 -21.64
CA GLN A 464 -0.33 -16.97 -22.83
C GLN A 464 0.94 -17.72 -23.21
N TYR A 465 1.83 -17.99 -22.25
CA TYR A 465 3.03 -18.80 -22.51
C TYR A 465 2.71 -20.23 -22.90
N LEU A 466 1.72 -20.83 -22.25
CA LEU A 466 1.23 -22.15 -22.65
C LEU A 466 0.76 -22.15 -24.12
N GLY A 467 0.00 -21.12 -24.51
CA GLY A 467 -0.46 -20.91 -25.88
C GLY A 467 0.69 -20.79 -26.87
N ASP A 468 1.70 -19.98 -26.57
CA ASP A 468 2.89 -19.80 -27.43
C ASP A 468 3.61 -21.14 -27.68
N ILE A 469 3.87 -21.91 -26.62
CA ILE A 469 4.52 -23.22 -26.74
C ILE A 469 3.68 -24.19 -27.58
N GLN A 470 2.35 -24.17 -27.41
CA GLN A 470 1.46 -25.05 -28.18
C GLN A 470 1.37 -24.68 -29.68
N LEU A 471 1.64 -23.42 -30.05
CA LEU A 471 1.69 -23.02 -31.46
C LEU A 471 2.89 -23.63 -32.21
N ASP A 472 3.99 -23.88 -31.53
CA ASP A 472 5.18 -24.49 -32.13
C ASP A 472 5.11 -26.03 -32.09
N ARG A 473 4.29 -26.62 -31.24
CA ARG A 473 4.10 -28.06 -31.09
C ARG A 473 3.15 -28.66 -32.16
N ALA A 474 3.43 -29.87 -32.59
CA ALA A 474 2.60 -30.61 -33.57
C ALA A 474 2.46 -32.09 -33.21
N PRO A 475 1.29 -32.56 -32.75
CA PRO A 475 0.07 -31.79 -32.44
C PRO A 475 0.20 -31.02 -31.11
N PRO A 476 -0.62 -29.99 -30.88
CA PRO A 476 -0.77 -29.38 -29.58
C PRO A 476 -1.28 -30.38 -28.54
N ASP A 477 -0.95 -30.12 -27.28
CA ASP A 477 -1.42 -30.98 -26.17
C ASP A 477 -2.94 -30.80 -25.92
N PRO A 478 -3.75 -31.86 -25.91
CA PRO A 478 -5.21 -31.74 -25.76
C PRO A 478 -5.65 -31.07 -24.44
N ALA A 479 -4.91 -31.29 -23.32
CA ALA A 479 -5.24 -30.66 -22.05
C ALA A 479 -4.93 -29.13 -22.08
N ALA A 480 -3.84 -28.74 -22.75
CA ALA A 480 -3.51 -27.35 -22.96
C ALA A 480 -4.56 -26.63 -23.83
N VAL A 481 -4.97 -27.26 -24.95
CA VAL A 481 -6.06 -26.75 -25.80
C VAL A 481 -7.35 -26.57 -25.00
N ALA A 482 -7.77 -27.59 -24.26
CA ALA A 482 -8.97 -27.53 -23.43
C ALA A 482 -8.90 -26.41 -22.38
N LYS A 483 -7.75 -26.25 -21.71
CA LYS A 483 -7.56 -25.24 -20.68
C LYS A 483 -7.61 -23.82 -21.25
N LEU A 484 -6.94 -23.56 -22.39
CA LEU A 484 -6.94 -22.28 -23.09
C LEU A 484 -8.37 -21.89 -23.53
N CYS A 485 -9.10 -22.82 -24.15
CA CYS A 485 -10.44 -22.54 -24.65
C CYS A 485 -11.49 -22.42 -23.53
N ALA A 486 -11.35 -23.18 -22.44
CA ALA A 486 -12.20 -22.99 -21.27
C ALA A 486 -12.01 -21.61 -20.63
N TYR A 487 -10.76 -21.13 -20.53
CA TYR A 487 -10.48 -19.79 -20.01
C TYR A 487 -10.97 -18.68 -20.96
N SER A 488 -10.81 -18.87 -22.27
CA SER A 488 -11.36 -17.98 -23.31
C SER A 488 -12.88 -17.82 -23.18
N GLY A 489 -13.61 -18.89 -22.87
CA GLY A 489 -15.06 -18.85 -22.60
C GLY A 489 -15.39 -18.07 -21.31
N ALA A 490 -14.56 -18.19 -20.27
CA ALA A 490 -14.72 -17.47 -19.01
C ALA A 490 -14.34 -15.97 -19.13
N GLN A 491 -13.41 -15.64 -20.03
CA GLN A 491 -12.89 -14.28 -20.25
C GLN A 491 -13.08 -13.85 -21.72
N PRO A 492 -14.32 -13.66 -22.18
CA PRO A 492 -14.60 -13.43 -23.61
C PRO A 492 -14.08 -12.08 -24.15
N LYS A 493 -13.62 -11.18 -23.28
CA LYS A 493 -13.04 -9.89 -23.63
C LYS A 493 -11.50 -9.89 -23.65
N ASP A 494 -10.85 -10.99 -23.36
CA ASP A 494 -9.39 -11.11 -23.46
C ASP A 494 -8.97 -11.49 -24.88
N GLY A 495 -8.53 -10.50 -25.65
CA GLY A 495 -8.16 -10.68 -27.05
C GLY A 495 -7.00 -11.66 -27.28
N ASN A 496 -6.02 -11.70 -26.36
CA ASN A 496 -4.89 -12.61 -26.45
C ASN A 496 -5.32 -14.08 -26.24
N ILE A 497 -6.14 -14.32 -25.24
CA ILE A 497 -6.63 -15.69 -24.97
C ILE A 497 -7.59 -16.16 -26.08
N GLN A 498 -8.40 -15.27 -26.64
CA GLN A 498 -9.19 -15.56 -27.85
C GLN A 498 -8.27 -15.98 -29.00
N TYR A 499 -7.18 -15.24 -29.22
CA TYR A 499 -6.20 -15.56 -30.23
C TYR A 499 -5.59 -16.96 -30.02
N PHE A 500 -5.10 -17.26 -28.80
CA PHE A 500 -4.45 -18.53 -28.51
C PHE A 500 -5.42 -19.71 -28.64
N CYS A 501 -6.65 -19.60 -28.11
CA CYS A 501 -7.64 -20.68 -28.28
C CYS A 501 -7.90 -20.95 -29.77
N GLY A 502 -8.19 -19.92 -30.56
CA GLY A 502 -8.44 -20.09 -32.00
C GLY A 502 -7.22 -20.64 -32.76
N ALA A 503 -6.02 -20.20 -32.43
CA ALA A 503 -4.79 -20.60 -33.09
C ALA A 503 -4.37 -22.05 -32.76
N VAL A 504 -4.51 -22.48 -31.49
CA VAL A 504 -4.19 -23.87 -31.10
C VAL A 504 -5.23 -24.86 -31.59
N LEU A 505 -6.52 -24.51 -31.59
CA LEU A 505 -7.58 -25.31 -32.23
C LEU A 505 -7.32 -25.49 -33.72
N PHE A 506 -7.00 -24.39 -34.41
CA PHE A 506 -6.61 -24.48 -35.83
C PHE A 506 -5.42 -25.41 -36.04
N ARG A 507 -4.38 -25.31 -35.19
CA ARG A 507 -3.20 -26.16 -35.26
C ARG A 507 -3.56 -27.65 -35.07
N THR A 508 -4.43 -27.93 -34.12
CA THR A 508 -4.93 -29.28 -33.81
C THR A 508 -5.66 -29.88 -35.02
N ASP A 509 -6.65 -29.16 -35.54
CA ASP A 509 -7.45 -29.58 -36.70
C ASP A 509 -6.58 -29.73 -37.97
N TYR A 510 -5.66 -28.78 -38.18
CA TYR A 510 -4.75 -28.81 -39.33
C TYR A 510 -3.87 -30.05 -39.34
N VAL A 511 -3.29 -30.41 -38.19
CA VAL A 511 -2.43 -31.61 -38.07
C VAL A 511 -3.26 -32.90 -38.20
N ALA A 512 -4.47 -32.90 -37.67
CA ALA A 512 -5.39 -34.07 -37.77
C ALA A 512 -6.03 -34.20 -39.15
N GLY A 513 -6.01 -33.17 -39.98
CA GLY A 513 -6.77 -33.10 -41.24
C GLY A 513 -8.29 -33.05 -41.04
N ASP A 514 -8.71 -32.63 -39.86
CA ASP A 514 -10.14 -32.54 -39.45
C ASP A 514 -10.59 -31.04 -39.46
N LYS A 515 -11.81 -30.78 -39.90
CA LYS A 515 -12.39 -29.43 -39.96
C LYS A 515 -13.56 -29.27 -38.97
N SER A 516 -13.66 -30.12 -37.97
CA SER A 516 -14.80 -30.14 -37.03
C SER A 516 -14.93 -28.85 -36.21
N HIS A 517 -13.82 -28.20 -35.84
CA HIS A 517 -13.81 -26.95 -35.05
C HIS A 517 -13.73 -25.68 -35.91
N ALA A 518 -13.90 -25.77 -37.24
CA ALA A 518 -13.72 -24.64 -38.16
C ALA A 518 -14.53 -23.39 -37.77
N ALA A 519 -15.79 -23.55 -37.31
CA ALA A 519 -16.63 -22.43 -36.90
C ALA A 519 -16.12 -21.77 -35.61
N GLU A 520 -15.69 -22.59 -34.64
CA GLU A 520 -15.15 -22.13 -33.35
C GLU A 520 -13.81 -21.41 -33.55
N ILE A 521 -12.92 -21.98 -34.37
CA ILE A 521 -11.65 -21.37 -34.76
C ILE A 521 -11.89 -19.95 -35.32
N LEU A 522 -12.78 -19.81 -36.30
CA LEU A 522 -13.10 -18.51 -36.90
C LEU A 522 -13.73 -17.55 -35.89
N GLN A 523 -14.60 -18.03 -34.99
CA GLN A 523 -15.20 -17.21 -33.95
C GLN A 523 -14.15 -16.61 -33.03
N HIS A 524 -13.22 -17.42 -32.50
CA HIS A 524 -12.17 -16.96 -31.62
C HIS A 524 -11.20 -16.00 -32.30
N LEU A 525 -10.76 -16.31 -33.51
CA LEU A 525 -9.85 -15.46 -34.28
C LEU A 525 -10.50 -14.12 -34.67
N HIS A 526 -11.81 -14.08 -35.01
CA HIS A 526 -12.52 -12.82 -35.24
C HIS A 526 -12.68 -12.00 -33.95
N ALA A 527 -12.96 -12.65 -32.83
CA ALA A 527 -13.00 -11.99 -31.54
C ALA A 527 -11.64 -11.35 -31.20
N SER A 528 -10.54 -12.05 -31.47
CA SER A 528 -9.20 -11.49 -31.24
C SER A 528 -8.91 -10.24 -32.12
N VAL A 529 -9.31 -10.24 -33.41
CA VAL A 529 -9.20 -9.05 -34.28
C VAL A 529 -9.97 -7.85 -33.73
N ALA A 530 -11.13 -8.10 -33.11
CA ALA A 530 -11.97 -7.04 -32.54
C ALA A 530 -11.45 -6.47 -31.23
N LEU A 531 -10.68 -7.26 -30.46
CA LEU A 531 -10.26 -6.96 -29.08
C LEU A 531 -8.80 -6.53 -28.97
N LEU A 532 -7.93 -7.00 -29.87
CA LEU A 532 -6.52 -6.64 -29.87
C LEU A 532 -6.28 -5.28 -30.55
N PRO A 533 -5.10 -4.67 -30.33
CA PRO A 533 -4.71 -3.44 -31.01
C PRO A 533 -4.85 -3.56 -32.53
N LYS A 534 -5.27 -2.49 -33.20
CA LYS A 534 -5.53 -2.49 -34.65
C LYS A 534 -4.29 -2.68 -35.51
N ASP A 535 -3.12 -2.50 -34.92
CA ASP A 535 -1.80 -2.70 -35.53
C ASP A 535 -1.21 -4.11 -35.27
N ASP A 536 -1.91 -4.95 -34.49
CA ASP A 536 -1.51 -6.34 -34.30
C ASP A 536 -1.82 -7.18 -35.54
N ALA A 537 -0.77 -7.69 -36.17
CA ALA A 537 -0.87 -8.53 -37.36
C ALA A 537 -1.29 -9.98 -37.06
N SER A 538 -1.02 -10.48 -35.84
CA SER A 538 -1.11 -11.90 -35.48
C SER A 538 -2.48 -12.52 -35.75
N PRO A 539 -3.62 -11.90 -35.39
CA PRO A 539 -4.93 -12.48 -35.66
C PRO A 539 -5.25 -12.56 -37.15
N HIS A 540 -4.84 -11.55 -37.91
CA HIS A 540 -5.03 -11.54 -39.38
C HIS A 540 -4.20 -12.62 -40.06
N CYS A 541 -2.97 -12.83 -39.58
CA CYS A 541 -2.12 -13.90 -40.06
C CYS A 541 -2.73 -15.28 -39.81
N GLN A 542 -3.30 -15.51 -38.64
CA GLN A 542 -3.95 -16.79 -38.32
C GLN A 542 -5.28 -16.98 -39.07
N LEU A 543 -6.09 -15.93 -39.23
CA LEU A 543 -7.28 -15.99 -40.07
C LEU A 543 -6.94 -16.30 -41.52
N GLY A 544 -5.88 -15.69 -42.08
CA GLY A 544 -5.40 -16.00 -43.41
C GLY A 544 -5.03 -17.49 -43.58
N LYS A 545 -4.38 -18.10 -42.56
CA LYS A 545 -4.08 -19.54 -42.51
C LYS A 545 -5.34 -20.37 -42.51
N ALA A 546 -6.27 -20.04 -41.60
CA ALA A 546 -7.51 -20.79 -41.39
C ALA A 546 -8.39 -20.73 -42.63
N TYR A 547 -8.59 -19.56 -43.24
CA TYR A 547 -9.38 -19.42 -44.46
C TYR A 547 -8.77 -20.12 -45.66
N ARG A 548 -7.44 -20.07 -45.85
CA ARG A 548 -6.77 -20.85 -46.90
C ARG A 548 -6.98 -22.36 -46.72
N TRP A 549 -6.83 -22.86 -45.52
CA TRP A 549 -7.04 -24.27 -45.20
C TRP A 549 -8.51 -24.70 -45.44
N LEU A 550 -9.47 -23.77 -45.22
CA LEU A 550 -10.88 -23.98 -45.51
C LEU A 550 -11.23 -23.77 -47.01
N GLU A 551 -10.24 -23.46 -47.86
CA GLU A 551 -10.40 -23.17 -49.29
C GLU A 551 -11.29 -21.92 -49.55
N ARG A 552 -11.39 -21.02 -48.56
CA ARG A 552 -12.09 -19.73 -48.67
C ARG A 552 -11.12 -18.66 -49.17
N TRP A 553 -10.78 -18.76 -50.47
CA TRP A 553 -9.72 -17.99 -51.10
C TRP A 553 -9.88 -16.45 -51.03
N PRO A 554 -11.11 -15.88 -51.23
CA PRO A 554 -11.25 -14.42 -51.14
C PRO A 554 -11.00 -13.90 -49.73
N GLU A 555 -11.46 -14.60 -48.68
CA GLU A 555 -11.23 -14.22 -47.32
C GLU A 555 -9.76 -14.46 -46.92
N ALA A 556 -9.17 -15.54 -47.38
CA ALA A 556 -7.76 -15.83 -47.16
C ALA A 556 -6.86 -14.73 -47.74
N LEU A 557 -7.19 -14.24 -48.98
CA LEU A 557 -6.48 -13.12 -49.60
C LEU A 557 -6.57 -11.85 -48.76
N ARG A 558 -7.80 -11.45 -48.38
CA ARG A 558 -8.04 -10.23 -47.60
C ARG A 558 -7.28 -10.23 -46.27
N GLU A 559 -7.35 -11.33 -45.52
CA GLU A 559 -6.70 -11.44 -44.22
C GLU A 559 -5.17 -11.54 -44.36
N SER A 560 -4.66 -12.25 -45.39
CA SER A 560 -3.21 -12.30 -45.66
C SER A 560 -2.63 -10.98 -46.12
N GLU A 561 -3.38 -10.19 -46.91
CA GLU A 561 -3.01 -8.81 -47.28
C GLU A 561 -2.99 -7.89 -46.06
N SER A 562 -3.97 -8.06 -45.12
CA SER A 562 -3.98 -7.32 -43.86
C SER A 562 -2.77 -7.68 -42.99
N CYS A 563 -2.47 -8.98 -42.83
CA CYS A 563 -1.28 -9.47 -42.14
C CYS A 563 0.02 -8.85 -42.75
N ALA A 564 0.22 -8.94 -44.06
CA ALA A 564 1.43 -8.40 -44.73
C ALA A 564 1.50 -6.87 -44.69
N ARG A 565 0.38 -6.17 -44.61
CA ARG A 565 0.34 -4.71 -44.45
C ARG A 565 0.73 -4.28 -43.03
N LEU A 566 0.27 -4.98 -42.00
CA LEU A 566 0.55 -4.70 -40.58
C LEU A 566 1.96 -5.19 -40.22
N ASP A 567 2.37 -6.34 -40.72
CA ASP A 567 3.73 -6.85 -40.61
C ASP A 567 4.35 -7.12 -42.01
N PRO A 568 4.96 -6.11 -42.66
CA PRO A 568 5.62 -6.28 -43.93
C PRO A 568 6.84 -7.21 -43.91
N GLY A 569 7.27 -7.61 -42.71
CA GLY A 569 8.38 -8.55 -42.52
C GLY A 569 7.93 -9.99 -42.28
N SER A 570 6.63 -10.27 -42.30
CA SER A 570 6.11 -11.62 -42.08
C SER A 570 6.39 -12.55 -43.28
N ALA A 571 7.40 -13.41 -43.14
CA ALA A 571 7.70 -14.43 -44.14
C ALA A 571 6.48 -15.32 -44.43
N GLU A 572 5.72 -15.65 -43.41
CA GLU A 572 4.54 -16.49 -43.50
C GLU A 572 3.40 -15.83 -44.30
N ALA A 573 3.17 -14.52 -44.10
CA ALA A 573 2.18 -13.77 -44.87
C ALA A 573 2.50 -13.78 -46.36
N HIS A 574 3.76 -13.48 -46.73
CA HIS A 574 4.23 -13.47 -48.09
C HIS A 574 4.19 -14.85 -48.76
N TYR A 575 4.57 -15.91 -48.03
CA TYR A 575 4.45 -17.26 -48.52
C TYR A 575 3.00 -17.63 -48.83
N ARG A 576 2.07 -17.24 -47.98
CA ARG A 576 0.65 -17.50 -48.16
C ARG A 576 0.05 -16.72 -49.33
N LEU A 577 0.38 -15.43 -49.43
CA LEU A 577 0.00 -14.62 -50.58
C LEU A 577 0.49 -15.20 -51.87
N ALA A 578 1.73 -15.70 -51.92
CA ALA A 578 2.29 -16.38 -53.11
C ALA A 578 1.43 -17.60 -53.50
N GLN A 579 1.02 -18.45 -52.53
CA GLN A 579 0.15 -19.61 -52.78
C GLN A 579 -1.25 -19.21 -53.28
N ILE A 580 -1.80 -18.12 -52.72
CA ILE A 580 -3.12 -17.63 -53.14
C ILE A 580 -3.04 -17.07 -54.56
N TYR A 581 -2.02 -16.26 -54.90
CA TYR A 581 -1.85 -15.74 -56.23
C TYR A 581 -1.51 -16.82 -57.28
N GLU A 582 -0.88 -17.91 -56.87
CA GLU A 582 -0.68 -19.09 -57.73
C GLU A 582 -2.05 -19.72 -58.06
N HIS A 583 -2.92 -19.92 -57.06
CA HIS A 583 -4.27 -20.45 -57.23
C HIS A 583 -5.14 -19.55 -58.13
N GLU A 584 -4.98 -18.24 -58.01
CA GLU A 584 -5.71 -17.25 -58.81
C GLU A 584 -5.11 -17.05 -60.22
N GLY A 585 -4.01 -17.70 -60.58
CA GLY A 585 -3.36 -17.57 -61.85
C GLY A 585 -2.68 -16.19 -62.09
N GLN A 586 -2.16 -15.57 -61.01
CA GLN A 586 -1.51 -14.26 -61.04
C GLN A 586 0.04 -14.37 -60.87
N PRO A 587 0.77 -14.82 -61.87
CA PRO A 587 2.19 -15.21 -61.73
C PRO A 587 3.11 -14.03 -61.39
N GLU A 588 2.80 -12.80 -61.81
CA GLU A 588 3.64 -11.64 -61.50
C GLU A 588 3.54 -11.25 -60.02
N LYS A 589 2.33 -11.31 -59.44
CA LYS A 589 2.15 -11.09 -58.00
C LYS A 589 2.78 -12.22 -57.20
N GLN A 590 2.59 -13.47 -57.62
CA GLN A 590 3.23 -14.62 -56.99
C GLN A 590 4.77 -14.44 -56.90
N ARG A 591 5.44 -14.07 -58.01
CA ARG A 591 6.90 -13.85 -58.00
C ARG A 591 7.34 -12.76 -57.06
N LYS A 592 6.55 -11.67 -56.98
CA LYS A 592 6.81 -10.58 -56.04
C LYS A 592 6.74 -11.07 -54.57
N GLU A 593 5.73 -11.82 -54.23
CA GLU A 593 5.55 -12.32 -52.86
C GLU A 593 6.61 -13.38 -52.50
N ILE A 594 7.04 -14.24 -53.44
CA ILE A 594 8.14 -15.19 -53.22
C ILE A 594 9.43 -14.44 -52.87
N LYS A 595 9.76 -13.34 -53.59
CA LYS A 595 10.95 -12.55 -53.30
C LYS A 595 10.90 -11.87 -51.92
N LEU A 596 9.71 -11.41 -51.49
CA LEU A 596 9.50 -10.86 -50.17
C LEU A 596 9.62 -11.95 -49.07
N TYR A 597 9.09 -13.14 -49.34
CA TYR A 597 9.27 -14.30 -48.48
C TYR A 597 10.74 -14.66 -48.26
N GLU A 598 11.54 -14.74 -49.36
CA GLU A 598 12.98 -15.02 -49.26
C GLU A 598 13.73 -13.97 -48.44
N THR A 599 13.34 -12.71 -48.55
CA THR A 599 13.93 -11.61 -47.78
C THR A 599 13.52 -11.69 -46.32
N ALA A 600 12.26 -12.00 -46.03
CA ALA A 600 11.72 -12.06 -44.68
C ALA A 600 12.10 -13.34 -43.92
N SER A 601 12.30 -14.47 -44.61
CA SER A 601 12.66 -15.76 -44.02
C SER A 601 14.00 -15.73 -43.28
N THR A 602 14.93 -14.90 -43.74
CA THR A 602 16.21 -14.69 -43.04
C THR A 602 16.06 -13.98 -41.70
N ARG A 603 14.94 -13.30 -41.48
CA ARG A 603 14.61 -12.61 -40.22
C ARG A 603 14.04 -13.54 -39.14
N LEU A 604 13.44 -14.68 -39.55
CA LEU A 604 12.70 -15.60 -38.65
C LEU A 604 13.62 -16.20 -37.57
N ALA A 605 14.88 -16.48 -37.89
CA ALA A 605 15.85 -17.02 -36.93
C ALA A 605 16.12 -16.04 -35.78
N ASN A 606 16.05 -14.73 -36.04
CA ASN A 606 16.23 -13.69 -35.02
C ASN A 606 14.98 -13.51 -34.16
N GLU A 607 13.79 -13.84 -34.67
CA GLU A 607 12.54 -13.72 -33.92
C GLU A 607 12.44 -14.76 -32.82
N ASN A 608 12.92 -15.99 -33.03
CA ASN A 608 12.99 -17.01 -31.97
C ASN A 608 13.93 -16.61 -30.84
N ALA A 609 15.08 -15.97 -31.18
CA ALA A 609 15.96 -15.43 -30.15
C ALA A 609 15.30 -14.28 -29.36
N ARG A 610 14.52 -13.42 -30.02
CA ARG A 610 13.74 -12.36 -29.36
C ARG A 610 12.64 -12.92 -28.47
N ARG A 611 11.90 -13.93 -28.93
CA ARG A 611 10.90 -14.64 -28.10
C ARG A 611 11.53 -15.21 -26.84
N GLN A 612 12.66 -15.89 -26.95
CA GLN A 612 13.40 -16.39 -25.80
C GLN A 612 13.83 -15.26 -24.86
N ALA A 613 14.26 -14.13 -25.38
CA ALA A 613 14.60 -12.96 -24.57
C ALA A 613 13.39 -12.40 -23.83
N THR A 614 12.22 -12.29 -24.50
CA THR A 614 10.97 -11.83 -23.88
C THR A 614 10.54 -12.75 -22.74
N MET A 615 10.62 -14.06 -22.93
CA MET A 615 10.32 -15.03 -21.88
C MET A 615 11.26 -14.90 -20.69
N LYS A 616 12.56 -14.75 -20.93
CA LYS A 616 13.54 -14.50 -19.85
C LYS A 616 13.24 -13.21 -19.09
N THR A 617 12.88 -12.14 -19.81
CA THR A 617 12.47 -10.86 -19.22
C THR A 617 11.23 -11.02 -18.33
N PHE A 618 10.26 -11.82 -18.76
CA PHE A 618 9.06 -12.08 -17.94
C PHE A 618 9.39 -12.78 -16.63
N LEU A 619 10.24 -13.80 -16.64
CA LEU A 619 10.68 -14.47 -15.41
C LEU A 619 11.38 -13.48 -14.45
N TYR A 620 12.18 -12.58 -15.00
CA TYR A 620 12.80 -11.51 -14.23
C TYR A 620 11.75 -10.59 -13.58
N THR A 621 10.75 -10.15 -14.36
CA THR A 621 9.65 -9.31 -13.82
C THR A 621 8.89 -10.03 -12.70
N MET A 622 8.57 -11.31 -12.91
CA MET A 622 7.92 -12.13 -11.88
C MET A 622 8.73 -12.24 -10.59
N GLN A 623 10.04 -12.41 -10.72
CA GLN A 623 10.94 -12.42 -9.57
C GLN A 623 10.85 -11.10 -8.80
N LYS A 624 10.93 -9.96 -9.49
CA LYS A 624 10.85 -8.63 -8.88
C LYS A 624 9.49 -8.37 -8.21
N GLU A 625 8.40 -8.82 -8.81
CA GLU A 625 7.07 -8.78 -8.17
C GLU A 625 7.00 -9.63 -6.90
N ALA A 626 7.60 -10.82 -6.92
CA ALA A 626 7.67 -11.68 -5.74
C ALA A 626 8.45 -11.05 -4.59
N GLN A 627 9.45 -10.20 -4.90
CA GLN A 627 10.24 -9.42 -3.94
C GLN A 627 9.54 -8.12 -3.50
N GLY A 628 8.30 -7.84 -3.96
CA GLY A 628 7.56 -6.61 -3.67
C GLY A 628 8.09 -5.38 -4.43
N GLN A 629 8.87 -5.58 -5.47
CA GLN A 629 9.47 -4.54 -6.29
C GLN A 629 8.65 -4.33 -7.57
N LYS A 630 8.12 -3.12 -7.78
CA LYS A 630 7.23 -2.76 -8.91
C LYS A 630 7.97 -2.14 -10.10
N ASP A 631 9.08 -2.64 -10.55
CA ASP A 631 9.81 -2.01 -11.65
C ASP A 631 9.60 -2.69 -13.00
N ALA A 632 9.63 -1.88 -14.05
CA ALA A 632 9.75 -2.35 -15.43
C ALA A 632 11.10 -3.06 -15.62
N PRO A 633 11.15 -4.10 -16.46
CA PRO A 633 12.42 -4.73 -16.82
C PRO A 633 13.35 -3.68 -17.45
N PRO A 634 14.68 -3.77 -17.23
CA PRO A 634 15.62 -2.89 -17.92
C PRO A 634 15.44 -3.04 -19.43
N ASP A 635 15.30 -1.92 -20.13
CA ASP A 635 15.33 -1.87 -21.59
C ASP A 635 16.71 -2.35 -22.05
N HIS A 636 16.81 -3.59 -22.47
CA HIS A 636 17.97 -4.09 -23.15
C HIS A 636 17.81 -3.90 -24.67
N PRO A 637 18.83 -3.36 -25.36
CA PRO A 637 18.80 -3.05 -26.79
C PRO A 637 18.61 -4.26 -27.70
#